data_cc972542227ec446a18319ecf7642dba
#
_entry.id   cc972542227ec446a18319ecf7642dba
#
_cell.length_a   1.000
_cell.length_b   1.000
_cell.length_c   1.000
_cell.angle_alpha   90.00
_cell.angle_beta   90.00
_cell.angle_gamma   90.00
#
_symmetry.space_group_name_H-M   'P 1'
#
loop_
_entity.id
_entity.type
_entity.pdbx_description
1 polymer ?
#
loop_
_entity_poly.entity_id
_entity_poly.type
_entity_poly.pdbx_seq_one_letter_code
_entity_poly.pdbx_strand_id
1 'polypeptide(L)'
;MRNMRSLKAGLILPALILLLLAFSVIYPAWGQQAKASSAITANTYDKYLKPCSCYGGTLKLAMPSAVTTLNWWVAGTDWDLIPLEMIYDRPLRIINGSPTWEVATSLEYSEDYKVLTMKIREGIKFHDGVELTAEDVAFTINVLANRSWPYYHGYFTSVDRAEAVDKYTVKIYFKNPDAGFILNALPVMNIMPKHIWEPLLQTYGDQLAKYSPKPEELVGSGPFKFVEHVSGQYVRFVANKDYWMGRPCIDELILVIITDANVAVLAIQNGEVDAFLWGVDPAVAKTLETYPNIKIHARLSESFRHWGLLTTVWPLNISKFRLALSYAVDREVLVNDVLLGYGMVGSPGVVGPFGYCAPWYNPNVEKLVYYDPKKAAQILDEIGFTDKNGDGWRDGPRGEPVVIEIYSPTPGYDPVRARVAELLKEFLANIPGGGIKAEVYYYEWATLWPMIREGKVMTWLLGSGWSADISWLYTRFHCPPGGSSNWAKYCNPEVDKMLEELRSSFNETRRKELAWKIQEILALEAPVVNLYYQAFPTPYRTDKFENWFITPSDTLSNRINMLRLSLKSSLCPTPITTPKPTPTTTPSPTTSAAPTTQPTTSPTPPPTPSSTPSPTPTTSVGGPDYTLAVVAAVLVVVVVAIVLLVLRRR
;
A
#
# COMPACT_ATOMS: atom_id res chain seq x y z
N MET A 1 -42.55 1.82 29.11
CA MET A 1 -41.32 1.54 28.39
C MET A 1 -41.25 2.36 27.12
N ARG A 2 -41.23 3.71 27.20
CA ARG A 2 -41.23 4.59 26.03
C ARG A 2 -40.28 5.80 26.14
N ASN A 3 -39.44 5.88 27.20
CA ASN A 3 -38.62 7.06 27.49
C ASN A 3 -37.11 6.80 27.65
N MET A 4 -36.58 5.66 27.14
CA MET A 4 -35.14 5.39 27.23
C MET A 4 -34.40 5.39 25.86
N ARG A 5 -35.08 5.62 24.74
CA ARG A 5 -34.43 5.67 23.41
C ARG A 5 -34.02 7.06 22.93
N SER A 6 -34.52 8.13 23.55
CA SER A 6 -34.21 9.50 23.10
C SER A 6 -32.97 10.13 23.74
N LEU A 7 -32.39 9.53 24.81
CA LEU A 7 -31.21 10.12 25.48
C LEU A 7 -29.86 9.66 24.91
N LYS A 8 -29.81 8.57 24.13
CA LYS A 8 -28.53 8.11 23.54
C LYS A 8 -28.17 8.75 22.20
N ALA A 9 -29.13 9.23 21.44
CA ALA A 9 -28.87 9.92 20.18
C ALA A 9 -28.37 11.37 20.36
N GLY A 10 -28.68 12.01 21.49
CA GLY A 10 -28.30 13.39 21.76
C GLY A 10 -26.85 13.60 22.19
N LEU A 11 -26.12 12.54 22.59
CA LEU A 11 -24.72 12.64 23.06
C LEU A 11 -23.68 12.22 22.02
N ILE A 12 -24.09 11.50 20.97
CA ILE A 12 -23.19 11.04 19.90
C ILE A 12 -22.96 12.16 18.87
N LEU A 13 -23.98 12.95 18.57
CA LEU A 13 -23.88 14.05 17.60
C LEU A 13 -22.92 15.19 18.04
N PRO A 14 -22.93 15.66 19.32
CA PRO A 14 -21.95 16.66 19.75
C PRO A 14 -20.53 16.10 19.87
N ALA A 15 -20.33 14.82 20.16
CA ALA A 15 -19.00 14.21 20.19
C ALA A 15 -18.41 14.07 18.78
N LEU A 16 -19.22 13.75 17.76
CA LEU A 16 -18.79 13.72 16.36
C LEU A 16 -18.48 15.11 15.83
N ILE A 17 -19.28 16.12 16.20
CA ILE A 17 -19.03 17.53 15.82
C ILE A 17 -17.77 18.08 16.51
N LEU A 18 -17.51 17.69 17.76
CA LEU A 18 -16.28 18.05 18.46
C LEU A 18 -15.06 17.34 17.87
N LEU A 19 -15.19 16.10 17.40
CA LEU A 19 -14.12 15.41 16.66
C LEU A 19 -13.87 16.11 15.31
N LEU A 20 -14.90 16.47 14.57
CA LEU A 20 -14.78 17.21 13.30
C LEU A 20 -14.18 18.61 13.48
N LEU A 21 -14.54 19.31 14.57
CA LEU A 21 -13.96 20.60 14.91
C LEU A 21 -12.51 20.48 15.42
N ALA A 22 -12.16 19.42 16.15
CA ALA A 22 -10.78 19.12 16.54
C ALA A 22 -9.90 18.79 15.31
N PHE A 23 -10.45 18.10 14.31
CA PHE A 23 -9.73 17.84 13.04
C PHE A 23 -9.50 19.11 12.23
N SER A 24 -10.42 20.07 12.22
CA SER A 24 -10.25 21.34 11.50
C SER A 24 -9.21 22.28 12.14
N VAL A 25 -8.90 22.10 13.43
CA VAL A 25 -7.91 22.92 14.16
C VAL A 25 -6.48 22.33 14.09
N ILE A 26 -6.34 21.04 13.79
CA ILE A 26 -5.03 20.36 13.76
C ILE A 26 -4.37 20.41 12.36
N TYR A 27 -5.13 20.68 11.30
CA TYR A 27 -4.57 20.93 9.98
C TYR A 27 -4.45 22.44 9.74
N PRO A 28 -3.29 23.08 9.94
CA PRO A 28 -3.11 24.48 9.55
C PRO A 28 -3.36 24.59 8.05
N ALA A 29 -4.18 25.56 7.70
CA ALA A 29 -4.61 25.88 6.35
C ALA A 29 -3.44 25.88 5.36
N TRP A 30 -3.27 24.79 4.64
CA TRP A 30 -2.38 24.72 3.47
C TRP A 30 -2.91 25.58 2.31
N GLY A 31 -4.15 26.04 2.39
CA GLY A 31 -4.79 26.90 1.39
C GLY A 31 -4.35 28.36 1.38
N GLN A 32 -3.45 28.81 2.28
CA GLN A 32 -3.04 30.23 2.32
C GLN A 32 -1.59 30.52 1.88
N GLN A 33 -0.85 29.55 1.33
CA GLN A 33 0.54 29.77 0.89
C GLN A 33 0.82 29.55 -0.60
N ALA A 34 -0.14 29.67 -1.45
CA ALA A 34 0.12 29.72 -2.90
C ALA A 34 0.23 31.15 -3.43
N LYS A 35 1.03 32.00 -2.80
CA LYS A 35 1.80 33.00 -3.57
C LYS A 35 3.00 32.24 -4.11
N ALA A 36 3.15 32.25 -5.44
CA ALA A 36 4.20 31.57 -6.17
C ALA A 36 5.58 31.68 -5.50
N SER A 37 5.85 30.82 -4.52
CA SER A 37 7.19 30.56 -4.05
C SER A 37 7.68 29.40 -4.91
N SER A 38 8.70 29.64 -5.70
CA SER A 38 9.39 28.62 -6.50
C SER A 38 9.96 27.50 -5.64
N ALA A 39 10.08 27.69 -4.34
CA ALA A 39 10.65 26.75 -3.37
C ALA A 39 9.59 26.12 -2.48
N ILE A 40 9.61 24.79 -2.34
CA ILE A 40 8.77 24.05 -1.40
C ILE A 40 9.48 23.91 -0.06
N THR A 41 8.75 24.24 1.02
CA THR A 41 9.18 23.93 2.39
C THR A 41 8.62 22.58 2.81
N ALA A 42 9.47 21.71 3.37
CA ALA A 42 9.07 20.45 3.96
C ALA A 42 9.65 20.29 5.36
N ASN A 43 9.05 19.43 6.17
CA ASN A 43 9.53 19.09 7.49
C ASN A 43 10.86 18.31 7.42
N THR A 44 11.54 18.20 8.55
CA THR A 44 12.69 17.29 8.73
C THR A 44 12.32 16.18 9.68
N TYR A 45 13.04 15.06 9.60
CA TYR A 45 12.82 13.90 10.48
C TYR A 45 13.16 14.17 11.95
N ASP A 46 14.04 15.14 12.25
CA ASP A 46 14.55 15.40 13.59
C ASP A 46 13.47 15.56 14.67
N LYS A 47 12.34 16.17 14.28
CA LYS A 47 11.21 16.34 15.22
C LYS A 47 10.49 15.03 15.57
N TYR A 48 10.66 13.98 14.79
CA TYR A 48 10.00 12.69 14.99
C TYR A 48 10.91 11.63 15.61
N LEU A 49 12.22 11.72 15.36
CA LEU A 49 13.18 10.74 15.85
C LEU A 49 13.44 10.98 17.34
N LYS A 50 13.48 9.90 18.10
CA LYS A 50 13.86 9.87 19.51
C LYS A 50 15.04 8.93 19.66
N PRO A 51 15.95 9.18 20.61
CA PRO A 51 17.01 8.23 20.95
C PRO A 51 16.43 6.87 21.29
N CYS A 52 17.12 5.81 20.90
CA CYS A 52 16.76 4.45 21.27
C CYS A 52 16.93 4.26 22.78
N SER A 53 15.95 3.66 23.44
CA SER A 53 16.08 3.23 24.84
C SER A 53 17.17 2.16 24.97
N CYS A 54 17.24 1.26 23.99
CA CYS A 54 18.34 0.35 23.74
C CYS A 54 18.30 -0.15 22.29
N TYR A 55 19.39 -0.76 21.86
CA TYR A 55 19.50 -1.43 20.58
C TYR A 55 19.30 -2.93 20.74
N GLY A 56 18.59 -3.55 19.79
CA GLY A 56 18.42 -4.99 19.76
C GLY A 56 16.98 -5.46 19.49
N GLY A 57 16.84 -6.76 19.37
CA GLY A 57 15.56 -7.44 19.21
C GLY A 57 15.08 -7.57 17.77
N THR A 58 14.14 -8.51 17.61
CA THR A 58 13.46 -8.80 16.35
C THR A 58 12.03 -8.30 16.43
N LEU A 59 11.65 -7.40 15.51
CA LEU A 59 10.28 -6.94 15.31
C LEU A 59 9.61 -7.84 14.27
N LYS A 60 8.45 -8.40 14.61
CA LYS A 60 7.66 -9.25 13.72
C LYS A 60 6.34 -8.57 13.36
N LEU A 61 6.17 -8.21 12.09
CA LEU A 61 4.94 -7.59 11.59
C LEU A 61 4.22 -8.57 10.67
N ALA A 62 2.98 -8.92 10.98
CA ALA A 62 2.18 -9.80 10.13
C ALA A 62 1.56 -9.03 8.96
N MET A 63 1.61 -9.61 7.76
CA MET A 63 0.98 -9.11 6.54
C MET A 63 -0.09 -10.11 6.06
N PRO A 64 -1.25 -9.64 5.55
CA PRO A 64 -2.36 -10.52 5.14
C PRO A 64 -2.19 -11.14 3.76
N SER A 65 -1.12 -10.84 3.03
CA SER A 65 -0.89 -11.35 1.68
C SER A 65 0.57 -11.62 1.41
N ALA A 66 0.81 -12.57 0.53
CA ALA A 66 2.14 -12.85 0.01
C ALA A 66 2.71 -11.66 -0.78
N VAL A 67 4.03 -11.49 -0.70
CA VAL A 67 4.78 -10.60 -1.57
C VAL A 67 4.85 -11.24 -2.95
N THR A 68 4.33 -10.55 -3.95
CA THR A 68 4.27 -11.06 -5.33
C THR A 68 5.52 -10.70 -6.12
N THR A 69 6.19 -9.59 -5.77
CA THR A 69 7.44 -9.15 -6.38
C THR A 69 8.25 -8.26 -5.45
N LEU A 70 9.57 -8.39 -5.52
CA LEU A 70 10.53 -7.45 -4.95
C LEU A 70 11.17 -6.56 -6.03
N ASN A 71 10.67 -6.63 -7.26
CA ASN A 71 11.02 -5.72 -8.34
C ASN A 71 10.20 -4.42 -8.22
N TRP A 72 10.81 -3.37 -7.69
CA TRP A 72 10.11 -2.10 -7.46
C TRP A 72 9.50 -1.51 -8.74
N TRP A 73 10.11 -1.69 -9.91
CA TRP A 73 9.60 -1.12 -11.16
C TRP A 73 8.16 -1.53 -11.51
N VAL A 74 7.70 -2.66 -10.97
CA VAL A 74 6.37 -3.23 -11.23
C VAL A 74 5.57 -3.56 -9.96
N ALA A 75 6.14 -3.30 -8.79
CA ALA A 75 5.44 -3.46 -7.51
C ALA A 75 4.23 -2.51 -7.45
N GLY A 76 3.07 -3.03 -7.06
CA GLY A 76 1.82 -2.25 -7.15
C GLY A 76 0.83 -2.52 -6.02
N THR A 77 1.14 -3.41 -5.09
CA THR A 77 0.35 -3.64 -3.88
C THR A 77 1.10 -3.14 -2.65
N ASP A 78 0.37 -2.77 -1.59
CA ASP A 78 0.99 -2.39 -0.32
C ASP A 78 1.94 -3.48 0.19
N TRP A 79 1.61 -4.75 -0.08
CA TRP A 79 2.37 -5.93 0.38
C TRP A 79 3.68 -6.12 -0.37
N ASP A 80 3.77 -5.66 -1.62
CA ASP A 80 5.03 -5.58 -2.36
C ASP A 80 5.84 -4.35 -1.96
N LEU A 81 5.15 -3.24 -1.63
CA LEU A 81 5.79 -1.96 -1.33
C LEU A 81 6.39 -1.90 0.08
N ILE A 82 5.73 -2.46 1.10
CA ILE A 82 6.22 -2.45 2.48
C ILE A 82 7.64 -3.01 2.59
N PRO A 83 7.98 -4.21 2.06
CA PRO A 83 9.35 -4.71 2.07
C PRO A 83 10.33 -3.81 1.31
N LEU A 84 9.91 -3.24 0.17
CA LEU A 84 10.76 -2.35 -0.63
C LEU A 84 11.03 -1.02 0.06
N GLU A 85 10.10 -0.51 0.86
CA GLU A 85 10.29 0.69 1.68
C GLU A 85 11.33 0.50 2.79
N MET A 86 11.61 -0.72 3.20
CA MET A 86 12.69 -1.02 4.15
C MET A 86 14.07 -0.89 3.48
N ILE A 87 14.15 -1.23 2.18
CA ILE A 87 15.39 -1.28 1.41
C ILE A 87 15.77 0.09 0.83
N TYR A 88 14.79 0.87 0.35
CA TYR A 88 15.03 2.08 -0.45
C TYR A 88 14.59 3.36 0.25
N ASP A 89 15.32 4.44 0.02
CA ASP A 89 14.93 5.81 0.36
C ASP A 89 14.27 6.51 -0.82
N ARG A 90 13.57 7.62 -0.51
CA ARG A 90 12.84 8.44 -1.47
C ARG A 90 13.35 9.89 -1.43
N PRO A 91 13.07 10.72 -2.44
CA PRO A 91 13.36 12.15 -2.36
C PRO A 91 12.66 12.82 -1.16
N LEU A 92 11.39 12.52 -0.95
CA LEU A 92 10.58 12.97 0.20
C LEU A 92 9.49 11.95 0.53
N ARG A 93 8.92 12.06 1.74
CA ARG A 93 7.74 11.29 2.16
C ARG A 93 6.64 12.21 2.67
N ILE A 94 5.42 11.72 2.67
CA ILE A 94 4.33 12.36 3.40
C ILE A 94 4.26 11.70 4.78
N ILE A 95 4.46 12.47 5.85
CA ILE A 95 4.41 12.00 7.24
C ILE A 95 3.42 12.87 7.99
N ASN A 96 2.44 12.26 8.62
CA ASN A 96 1.34 12.94 9.29
C ASN A 96 0.71 14.02 8.38
N GLY A 97 0.42 13.65 7.13
CA GLY A 97 -0.19 14.54 6.14
C GLY A 97 0.70 15.65 5.58
N SER A 98 1.98 15.68 5.92
CA SER A 98 2.91 16.76 5.53
C SER A 98 4.13 16.22 4.78
N PRO A 99 4.60 16.88 3.70
CA PRO A 99 5.85 16.55 3.05
C PRO A 99 7.02 16.69 4.03
N THR A 100 7.88 15.69 4.00
CA THR A 100 9.05 15.57 4.87
C THR A 100 10.25 15.19 4.02
N TRP A 101 11.33 15.98 4.10
CA TRP A 101 12.56 15.72 3.36
C TRP A 101 13.17 14.38 3.76
N GLU A 102 13.49 13.55 2.75
CA GLU A 102 14.28 12.34 2.96
C GLU A 102 15.65 12.52 2.28
N VAL A 103 15.82 12.12 1.04
CA VAL A 103 17.09 12.33 0.32
C VAL A 103 17.19 13.75 -0.24
N ALA A 104 16.11 14.33 -0.71
CA ALA A 104 16.10 15.72 -1.16
C ALA A 104 16.26 16.70 0.00
N THR A 105 16.86 17.85 -0.28
CA THR A 105 17.07 18.99 0.67
C THR A 105 16.40 20.26 0.19
N SER A 106 16.21 20.42 -1.12
CA SER A 106 15.45 21.52 -1.71
C SER A 106 14.87 21.14 -3.06
N LEU A 107 13.75 21.78 -3.40
CA LEU A 107 13.04 21.68 -4.68
C LEU A 107 12.63 23.06 -5.13
N GLU A 108 12.99 23.45 -6.35
CA GLU A 108 12.71 24.78 -6.88
C GLU A 108 12.34 24.71 -8.37
N TYR A 109 11.17 25.22 -8.72
CA TYR A 109 10.75 25.36 -10.12
C TYR A 109 11.35 26.60 -10.77
N SER A 110 11.65 26.51 -12.07
CA SER A 110 11.87 27.67 -12.93
C SER A 110 10.60 28.53 -13.04
N GLU A 111 10.73 29.78 -13.48
CA GLU A 111 9.61 30.73 -13.61
C GLU A 111 8.49 30.21 -14.55
N ASP A 112 8.85 29.46 -15.60
CA ASP A 112 7.91 28.85 -16.54
C ASP A 112 7.41 27.47 -16.11
N TYR A 113 7.77 26.99 -14.90
CA TYR A 113 7.43 25.67 -14.34
C TYR A 113 7.83 24.47 -15.18
N LYS A 114 8.78 24.64 -16.12
CA LYS A 114 9.25 23.56 -17.01
C LYS A 114 10.51 22.88 -16.53
N VAL A 115 11.18 23.41 -15.54
CA VAL A 115 12.38 22.80 -14.93
C VAL A 115 12.22 22.79 -13.42
N LEU A 116 12.37 21.60 -12.81
CA LEU A 116 12.47 21.45 -11.35
C LEU A 116 13.91 21.12 -10.99
N THR A 117 14.55 21.98 -10.21
CA THR A 117 15.88 21.74 -9.64
C THR A 117 15.73 21.07 -8.27
N MET A 118 16.31 19.90 -8.09
CA MET A 118 16.36 19.15 -6.85
C MET A 118 17.79 19.08 -6.35
N LYS A 119 18.03 19.50 -5.10
CA LYS A 119 19.29 19.20 -4.41
C LYS A 119 19.09 18.02 -3.48
N ILE A 120 20.08 17.14 -3.40
CA ILE A 120 20.08 15.95 -2.55
C ILE A 120 21.16 16.04 -1.48
N ARG A 121 21.02 15.21 -0.43
CA ARG A 121 22.01 15.11 0.66
C ARG A 121 23.29 14.47 0.17
N GLU A 122 24.40 14.95 0.70
CA GLU A 122 25.73 14.39 0.48
C GLU A 122 26.01 13.22 1.42
N GLY A 123 26.83 12.26 0.98
CA GLY A 123 27.37 11.19 1.81
C GLY A 123 26.41 10.04 2.13
N ILE A 124 25.20 10.01 1.56
CA ILE A 124 24.30 8.84 1.65
C ILE A 124 24.95 7.67 0.92
N LYS A 125 24.99 6.50 1.55
CA LYS A 125 25.53 5.28 0.94
C LYS A 125 24.45 4.22 0.75
N PHE A 126 24.54 3.52 -0.35
CA PHE A 126 23.84 2.27 -0.55
C PHE A 126 24.38 1.17 0.37
N HIS A 127 23.66 0.08 0.50
CA HIS A 127 23.98 -1.05 1.40
C HIS A 127 25.33 -1.71 1.10
N ASP A 128 25.82 -1.60 -0.13
CA ASP A 128 27.12 -2.09 -0.61
C ASP A 128 28.26 -1.08 -0.43
N GLY A 129 27.94 0.11 0.08
CA GLY A 129 28.92 1.17 0.36
C GLY A 129 29.14 2.18 -0.76
N VAL A 130 28.55 1.98 -1.95
CA VAL A 130 28.54 2.94 -3.05
C VAL A 130 27.74 4.18 -2.63
N GLU A 131 28.22 5.38 -2.96
CA GLU A 131 27.54 6.63 -2.61
C GLU A 131 26.36 6.91 -3.54
N LEU A 132 25.20 7.26 -2.96
CA LEU A 132 24.04 7.74 -3.70
C LEU A 132 24.29 9.15 -4.22
N THR A 133 24.11 9.35 -5.51
CA THR A 133 24.36 10.61 -6.20
C THR A 133 23.17 11.08 -7.03
N ALA A 134 23.26 12.26 -7.59
CA ALA A 134 22.29 12.82 -8.53
C ALA A 134 22.10 11.92 -9.77
N GLU A 135 23.10 11.11 -10.14
CA GLU A 135 22.96 10.17 -11.28
C GLU A 135 21.96 9.05 -10.99
N ASP A 136 21.88 8.55 -9.74
CA ASP A 136 20.90 7.52 -9.34
C ASP A 136 19.49 8.06 -9.40
N VAL A 137 19.30 9.30 -8.95
CA VAL A 137 17.99 9.99 -9.00
C VAL A 137 17.58 10.25 -10.46
N ALA A 138 18.49 10.80 -11.28
CA ALA A 138 18.22 11.08 -12.69
C ALA A 138 17.95 9.78 -13.47
N PHE A 139 18.72 8.72 -13.23
CA PHE A 139 18.49 7.39 -13.79
C PHE A 139 17.08 6.88 -13.47
N THR A 140 16.70 6.92 -12.19
CA THR A 140 15.39 6.44 -11.74
C THR A 140 14.25 7.20 -12.45
N ILE A 141 14.32 8.52 -12.48
CA ILE A 141 13.31 9.38 -13.15
C ILE A 141 13.24 9.07 -14.64
N ASN A 142 14.37 8.96 -15.32
CA ASN A 142 14.42 8.68 -16.76
C ASN A 142 13.85 7.31 -17.11
N VAL A 143 14.09 6.28 -16.30
CA VAL A 143 13.48 4.97 -16.49
C VAL A 143 11.95 5.06 -16.36
N LEU A 144 11.43 5.74 -15.34
CA LEU A 144 10.00 5.91 -15.12
C LEU A 144 9.31 6.75 -16.19
N ALA A 145 9.99 7.78 -16.73
CA ALA A 145 9.46 8.63 -17.78
C ALA A 145 9.41 7.92 -19.14
N ASN A 146 10.37 7.02 -19.41
CA ASN A 146 10.54 6.40 -20.74
C ASN A 146 10.00 4.97 -20.86
N ARG A 147 9.57 4.34 -19.74
CA ARG A 147 9.05 2.97 -19.73
C ARG A 147 7.60 2.95 -19.26
N SER A 148 6.70 2.46 -20.13
CA SER A 148 5.27 2.33 -19.82
C SER A 148 4.98 1.15 -18.89
N TRP A 149 5.83 0.95 -17.85
CA TRP A 149 5.58 -0.07 -16.85
C TRP A 149 4.42 0.34 -15.95
N PRO A 150 3.57 -0.62 -15.56
CA PRO A 150 2.37 -0.32 -14.80
C PRO A 150 2.73 0.29 -13.44
N TYR A 151 1.83 1.12 -12.92
CA TYR A 151 1.79 1.73 -11.61
C TYR A 151 2.44 3.12 -11.51
N TYR A 152 3.76 3.28 -11.76
CA TYR A 152 4.44 4.56 -11.51
C TYR A 152 4.55 5.46 -12.74
N HIS A 153 4.60 4.89 -13.94
CA HIS A 153 4.76 5.65 -15.18
C HIS A 153 3.78 6.84 -15.30
N GLY A 154 2.52 6.67 -14.90
CA GLY A 154 1.49 7.71 -14.94
C GLY A 154 1.86 9.01 -14.21
N TYR A 155 2.67 8.91 -13.14
CA TYR A 155 3.17 10.08 -12.40
C TYR A 155 4.32 10.80 -13.10
N PHE A 156 4.96 10.16 -14.10
CA PHE A 156 6.15 10.66 -14.80
C PHE A 156 5.92 11.00 -16.28
N THR A 157 4.69 10.88 -16.79
CA THR A 157 4.36 11.14 -18.20
C THR A 157 4.63 12.59 -18.65
N SER A 158 4.57 13.54 -17.71
CA SER A 158 4.92 14.96 -17.94
C SER A 158 6.42 15.20 -18.05
N VAL A 159 7.26 14.29 -17.55
CA VAL A 159 8.71 14.44 -17.59
C VAL A 159 9.22 14.17 -19.00
N ASP A 160 10.06 15.06 -19.50
CA ASP A 160 10.85 14.88 -20.71
C ASP A 160 12.12 14.09 -20.39
N ARG A 161 12.93 14.60 -19.48
CA ARG A 161 14.15 13.98 -19.01
C ARG A 161 14.60 14.52 -17.64
N ALA A 162 15.54 13.83 -17.01
CA ALA A 162 16.25 14.30 -15.84
C ALA A 162 17.76 14.21 -16.06
N GLU A 163 18.51 15.20 -15.55
CA GLU A 163 19.97 15.32 -15.71
C GLU A 163 20.62 15.58 -14.36
N ALA A 164 21.68 14.84 -14.03
CA ALA A 164 22.60 15.19 -12.96
C ALA A 164 23.51 16.32 -13.47
N VAL A 165 23.35 17.53 -12.96
CA VAL A 165 24.17 18.69 -13.38
C VAL A 165 25.45 18.81 -12.55
N ASP A 166 25.45 18.23 -11.35
CA ASP A 166 26.61 17.96 -10.53
C ASP A 166 26.32 16.74 -9.65
N LYS A 167 27.23 16.37 -8.77
CA LYS A 167 27.13 15.16 -7.94
C LYS A 167 25.87 15.09 -7.08
N TYR A 168 25.30 16.24 -6.69
CA TYR A 168 24.18 16.35 -5.75
C TYR A 168 23.03 17.24 -6.23
N THR A 169 23.03 17.62 -7.52
CA THR A 169 21.97 18.44 -8.10
C THR A 169 21.40 17.77 -9.35
N VAL A 170 20.08 17.57 -9.34
CA VAL A 170 19.29 17.04 -10.46
C VAL A 170 18.42 18.14 -11.03
N LYS A 171 18.39 18.28 -12.37
CA LYS A 171 17.39 19.05 -13.10
C LYS A 171 16.41 18.10 -13.78
N ILE A 172 15.12 18.32 -13.54
CA ILE A 172 14.02 17.56 -14.12
C ILE A 172 13.31 18.49 -15.10
N TYR A 173 13.28 18.11 -16.37
CA TYR A 173 12.67 18.89 -17.44
C TYR A 173 11.30 18.31 -17.77
N PHE A 174 10.30 19.17 -17.89
CA PHE A 174 8.92 18.79 -18.19
C PHE A 174 8.53 19.16 -19.61
N LYS A 175 7.80 18.25 -20.29
CA LYS A 175 7.12 18.52 -21.58
C LYS A 175 6.07 19.61 -21.41
N ASN A 176 5.30 19.48 -20.30
CA ASN A 176 4.31 20.44 -19.85
C ASN A 176 4.45 20.61 -18.33
N PRO A 177 4.15 21.78 -17.77
CA PRO A 177 4.14 22.01 -16.34
C PRO A 177 3.30 20.93 -15.61
N ASP A 178 3.77 20.47 -14.44
CA ASP A 178 3.09 19.47 -13.62
C ASP A 178 3.06 19.92 -12.16
N ALA A 179 1.95 20.52 -11.76
CA ALA A 179 1.77 21.07 -10.42
C ALA A 179 1.69 20.00 -9.32
N GLY A 180 1.28 18.78 -9.69
CA GLY A 180 1.18 17.66 -8.76
C GLY A 180 2.45 16.82 -8.63
N PHE A 181 3.45 17.02 -9.49
CA PHE A 181 4.61 16.13 -9.58
C PHE A 181 5.32 15.92 -8.25
N ILE A 182 5.58 17.01 -7.51
CA ILE A 182 6.32 16.92 -6.25
C ILE A 182 5.57 16.10 -5.20
N LEU A 183 4.24 16.26 -5.09
CA LEU A 183 3.45 15.60 -4.04
C LEU A 183 2.91 14.22 -4.46
N ASN A 184 2.84 13.94 -5.76
CA ASN A 184 2.34 12.65 -6.25
C ASN A 184 3.45 11.70 -6.70
N ALA A 185 4.52 12.20 -7.33
CA ALA A 185 5.58 11.38 -7.90
C ALA A 185 6.72 11.11 -6.92
N LEU A 186 7.25 12.16 -6.28
CA LEU A 186 8.43 12.03 -5.43
C LEU A 186 8.20 11.21 -4.15
N PRO A 187 7.01 11.26 -3.48
CA PRO A 187 6.76 10.46 -2.29
C PRO A 187 6.61 8.95 -2.56
N VAL A 188 6.40 8.55 -3.81
CA VAL A 188 6.27 7.14 -4.18
C VAL A 188 7.48 6.59 -4.92
N MET A 189 8.43 7.47 -5.30
CA MET A 189 9.62 7.11 -6.06
C MET A 189 10.75 6.63 -5.15
N ASN A 190 11.03 5.34 -5.13
CA ASN A 190 12.25 4.82 -4.53
C ASN A 190 13.45 5.17 -5.41
N ILE A 191 14.56 5.61 -4.82
CA ILE A 191 15.79 5.89 -5.58
C ILE A 191 16.53 4.59 -5.81
N MET A 192 16.66 4.20 -7.07
CA MET A 192 17.26 2.94 -7.47
C MET A 192 18.76 3.12 -7.76
N PRO A 193 19.65 2.23 -7.24
CA PRO A 193 21.07 2.30 -7.51
C PRO A 193 21.36 2.04 -8.99
N LYS A 194 21.84 3.06 -9.68
CA LYS A 194 22.15 3.01 -11.12
C LYS A 194 23.13 1.88 -11.44
N HIS A 195 24.18 1.72 -10.63
CA HIS A 195 25.23 0.70 -10.83
C HIS A 195 24.71 -0.76 -10.78
N ILE A 196 23.58 -1.01 -10.15
CA ILE A 196 22.90 -2.32 -10.13
C ILE A 196 21.88 -2.43 -11.27
N TRP A 197 21.02 -1.42 -11.42
CA TRP A 197 19.85 -1.55 -12.29
C TRP A 197 20.10 -1.15 -13.74
N GLU A 198 21.10 -0.32 -14.05
CA GLU A 198 21.42 0.05 -15.43
C GLU A 198 21.92 -1.15 -16.25
N PRO A 199 22.86 -2.00 -15.75
CA PRO A 199 23.26 -3.22 -16.45
C PRO A 199 22.12 -4.22 -16.65
N LEU A 200 21.22 -4.35 -15.65
CA LEU A 200 20.02 -5.19 -15.77
C LEU A 200 19.08 -4.64 -16.85
N LEU A 201 18.86 -3.33 -16.89
CA LEU A 201 18.04 -2.70 -17.88
C LEU A 201 18.61 -2.85 -19.30
N GLN A 202 19.93 -2.74 -19.46
CA GLN A 202 20.62 -2.98 -20.74
C GLN A 202 20.47 -4.43 -21.19
N THR A 203 20.52 -5.37 -20.26
CA THR A 203 20.43 -6.81 -20.55
C THR A 203 19.00 -7.25 -20.88
N TYR A 204 18.03 -6.82 -20.09
CA TYR A 204 16.65 -7.33 -20.15
C TYR A 204 15.67 -6.39 -20.88
N GLY A 205 15.99 -5.11 -21.04
CA GLY A 205 15.12 -4.11 -21.67
C GLY A 205 13.73 -4.10 -21.00
N ASP A 206 12.66 -4.21 -21.79
CA ASP A 206 11.28 -4.26 -21.28
C ASP A 206 10.95 -5.54 -20.51
N GLN A 207 11.71 -6.63 -20.72
CA GLN A 207 11.55 -7.86 -19.95
C GLN A 207 11.97 -7.70 -18.49
N LEU A 208 12.67 -6.61 -18.13
CA LEU A 208 12.97 -6.27 -16.74
C LEU A 208 11.69 -6.17 -15.89
N ALA A 209 10.55 -5.83 -16.48
CA ALA A 209 9.25 -5.88 -15.82
C ALA A 209 8.84 -7.28 -15.29
N LYS A 210 9.41 -8.35 -15.85
CA LYS A 210 9.17 -9.74 -15.42
C LYS A 210 10.33 -10.33 -14.62
N TYR A 211 11.38 -9.55 -14.43
CA TYR A 211 12.57 -9.98 -13.73
C TYR A 211 12.32 -10.10 -12.23
N SER A 212 12.78 -11.19 -11.64
CA SER A 212 12.80 -11.36 -10.19
C SER A 212 14.22 -11.04 -9.70
N PRO A 213 14.41 -9.93 -8.95
CA PRO A 213 15.75 -9.55 -8.46
C PRO A 213 16.33 -10.62 -7.55
N LYS A 214 17.61 -10.88 -7.68
CA LYS A 214 18.37 -11.73 -6.78
C LYS A 214 18.63 -11.01 -5.45
N PRO A 215 18.90 -11.74 -4.36
CA PRO A 215 19.22 -11.15 -3.06
C PRO A 215 20.32 -10.09 -3.10
N GLU A 216 21.39 -10.32 -3.87
CA GLU A 216 22.53 -9.41 -4.04
C GLU A 216 22.19 -8.14 -4.87
N GLU A 217 21.08 -8.13 -5.59
CA GLU A 217 20.59 -7.00 -6.38
C GLU A 217 19.60 -6.12 -5.61
N LEU A 218 19.11 -6.61 -4.45
CA LEU A 218 18.21 -5.88 -3.55
C LEU A 218 19.02 -4.94 -2.63
N VAL A 219 19.81 -4.10 -3.27
CA VAL A 219 20.66 -3.07 -2.65
C VAL A 219 19.95 -1.73 -2.73
N GLY A 220 19.78 -1.08 -1.58
CA GLY A 220 19.20 0.26 -1.47
C GLY A 220 19.96 1.09 -0.45
N SER A 221 19.48 2.29 -0.15
CA SER A 221 20.05 3.21 0.84
C SER A 221 19.26 3.24 2.16
N GLY A 222 18.21 2.44 2.28
CA GLY A 222 17.25 2.46 3.37
C GLY A 222 17.75 1.90 4.71
N PRO A 223 16.88 1.93 5.75
CA PRO A 223 17.26 1.57 7.12
C PRO A 223 17.48 0.08 7.35
N PHE A 224 17.05 -0.79 6.45
CA PHE A 224 17.22 -2.23 6.57
C PHE A 224 17.80 -2.84 5.31
N LYS A 225 18.68 -3.82 5.50
CA LYS A 225 19.27 -4.64 4.44
C LYS A 225 18.44 -5.91 4.27
N PHE A 226 18.11 -6.24 3.04
CA PHE A 226 17.42 -7.49 2.69
C PHE A 226 18.32 -8.70 3.03
N VAL A 227 17.70 -9.76 3.55
CA VAL A 227 18.39 -11.01 3.86
C VAL A 227 17.81 -12.15 3.04
N GLU A 228 16.51 -12.41 3.18
CA GLU A 228 15.87 -13.49 2.46
C GLU A 228 14.35 -13.28 2.33
N HIS A 229 13.75 -13.92 1.33
CA HIS A 229 12.32 -14.04 1.13
C HIS A 229 11.97 -15.51 0.98
N VAL A 230 11.25 -16.06 1.95
CA VAL A 230 10.65 -17.38 1.87
C VAL A 230 9.20 -17.21 1.41
N SER A 231 8.96 -17.55 0.15
CA SER A 231 7.67 -17.31 -0.51
C SER A 231 6.50 -17.87 0.30
N GLY A 232 5.48 -17.04 0.50
CA GLY A 232 4.28 -17.37 1.28
C GLY A 232 4.49 -17.50 2.79
N GLN A 233 5.70 -17.26 3.31
CA GLN A 233 5.99 -17.37 4.73
C GLN A 233 6.48 -16.06 5.34
N TYR A 234 7.58 -15.49 4.87
CA TYR A 234 8.12 -14.25 5.42
C TYR A 234 9.16 -13.58 4.51
N VAL A 235 9.41 -12.30 4.80
CA VAL A 235 10.56 -11.55 4.30
C VAL A 235 11.39 -11.08 5.51
N ARG A 236 12.69 -11.29 5.49
CA ARG A 236 13.61 -11.00 6.61
C ARG A 236 14.62 -9.93 6.25
N PHE A 237 14.86 -9.03 7.19
CA PHE A 237 15.77 -7.90 7.07
C PHE A 237 16.62 -7.77 8.34
N VAL A 238 17.83 -7.21 8.17
CA VAL A 238 18.69 -6.78 9.29
C VAL A 238 18.89 -5.26 9.23
N ALA A 239 19.05 -4.65 10.39
CA ALA A 239 19.27 -3.20 10.48
C ALA A 239 20.51 -2.75 9.72
N ASN A 240 20.38 -1.70 8.91
CA ASN A 240 21.52 -0.99 8.35
C ASN A 240 22.18 -0.15 9.45
N LYS A 241 23.31 -0.64 9.98
CA LYS A 241 24.02 0.03 11.10
C LYS A 241 24.62 1.38 10.70
N ASP A 242 24.86 1.57 9.40
CA ASP A 242 25.45 2.77 8.81
C ASP A 242 24.41 3.66 8.14
N TYR A 243 23.13 3.51 8.52
CA TYR A 243 22.05 4.30 7.94
C TYR A 243 22.26 5.79 8.22
N TRP A 244 22.16 6.62 7.21
CA TRP A 244 22.49 8.05 7.27
C TRP A 244 21.62 8.87 8.24
N MET A 245 20.37 8.47 8.53
CA MET A 245 19.52 9.07 9.57
C MET A 245 19.73 8.45 10.97
N GLY A 246 20.75 7.61 11.14
CA GLY A 246 21.01 6.85 12.35
C GLY A 246 20.49 5.42 12.25
N ARG A 247 21.22 4.51 12.90
CA ARG A 247 20.89 3.09 12.97
C ARG A 247 19.48 2.88 13.52
N PRO A 248 18.62 1.99 12.92
CA PRO A 248 17.40 1.53 13.55
C PRO A 248 17.63 0.96 14.96
N CYS A 249 16.68 1.17 15.88
CA CYS A 249 16.82 0.68 17.24
C CYS A 249 16.75 -0.86 17.34
N ILE A 250 15.93 -1.48 16.46
CA ILE A 250 15.83 -2.95 16.35
C ILE A 250 16.95 -3.50 15.48
N ASP A 251 17.37 -4.76 15.72
CA ASP A 251 18.39 -5.44 14.94
C ASP A 251 17.80 -6.12 13.69
N GLU A 252 16.60 -6.61 13.79
CA GLU A 252 15.98 -7.46 12.78
C GLU A 252 14.49 -7.12 12.62
N LEU A 253 14.03 -7.14 11.37
CA LEU A 253 12.63 -7.03 11.01
C LEU A 253 12.21 -8.27 10.21
N ILE A 254 11.11 -8.91 10.61
CA ILE A 254 10.50 -10.01 9.89
C ILE A 254 9.06 -9.62 9.52
N LEU A 255 8.79 -9.58 8.23
CA LEU A 255 7.43 -9.44 7.71
C LEU A 255 6.86 -10.84 7.51
N VAL A 256 6.00 -11.27 8.43
CA VAL A 256 5.41 -12.62 8.45
C VAL A 256 4.13 -12.61 7.62
N ILE A 257 3.95 -13.59 6.74
CA ILE A 257 2.76 -13.69 5.90
C ILE A 257 1.72 -14.57 6.61
N ILE A 258 0.59 -13.96 6.99
CA ILE A 258 -0.55 -14.64 7.62
C ILE A 258 -1.81 -14.20 6.88
N THR A 259 -2.26 -15.03 5.95
CA THR A 259 -3.36 -14.68 5.02
C THR A 259 -4.76 -14.78 5.63
N ASP A 260 -4.91 -15.50 6.76
CA ASP A 260 -6.17 -15.57 7.51
C ASP A 260 -6.15 -14.60 8.69
N ALA A 261 -7.14 -13.71 8.75
CA ALA A 261 -7.24 -12.68 9.78
C ALA A 261 -7.43 -13.27 11.19
N ASN A 262 -8.12 -14.42 11.34
CA ASN A 262 -8.32 -15.05 12.63
C ASN A 262 -7.01 -15.67 13.15
N VAL A 263 -6.22 -16.26 12.26
CA VAL A 263 -4.89 -16.77 12.59
C VAL A 263 -3.97 -15.60 12.99
N ALA A 264 -4.04 -14.46 12.30
CA ALA A 264 -3.29 -13.27 12.67
C ALA A 264 -3.70 -12.72 14.05
N VAL A 265 -4.98 -12.73 14.37
CA VAL A 265 -5.50 -12.36 15.72
C VAL A 265 -4.94 -13.27 16.80
N LEU A 266 -4.93 -14.59 16.58
CA LEU A 266 -4.34 -15.55 17.53
C LEU A 266 -2.83 -15.32 17.69
N ALA A 267 -2.11 -15.09 16.60
CA ALA A 267 -0.68 -14.81 16.63
C ALA A 267 -0.35 -13.52 17.42
N ILE A 268 -1.18 -12.47 17.32
CA ILE A 268 -1.07 -11.26 18.16
C ILE A 268 -1.33 -11.58 19.64
N GLN A 269 -2.40 -12.32 19.94
CA GLN A 269 -2.74 -12.69 21.33
C GLN A 269 -1.61 -13.50 21.99
N ASN A 270 -1.04 -14.45 21.26
CA ASN A 270 0.04 -15.31 21.73
C ASN A 270 1.41 -14.62 21.79
N GLY A 271 1.57 -13.45 21.13
CA GLY A 271 2.87 -12.75 21.03
C GLY A 271 3.84 -13.34 19.99
N GLU A 272 3.32 -14.11 19.04
CA GLU A 272 4.09 -14.66 17.93
C GLU A 272 4.49 -13.56 16.91
N VAL A 273 3.63 -12.52 16.79
CA VAL A 273 3.87 -11.29 16.03
C VAL A 273 3.60 -10.06 16.89
N ASP A 274 4.25 -8.96 16.58
CA ASP A 274 4.19 -7.71 17.37
C ASP A 274 3.12 -6.74 16.86
N ALA A 275 2.73 -6.84 15.58
CA ALA A 275 1.60 -6.13 14.99
C ALA A 275 1.04 -6.88 13.78
N PHE A 276 -0.23 -6.62 13.45
CA PHE A 276 -0.83 -7.04 12.19
C PHE A 276 -1.09 -5.77 11.35
N LEU A 277 -0.49 -5.70 10.16
CA LEU A 277 -0.48 -4.49 9.33
C LEU A 277 -1.80 -4.23 8.58
N TRP A 278 -2.82 -5.03 8.86
CA TRP A 278 -4.16 -4.88 8.30
C TRP A 278 -5.21 -4.70 9.41
N GLY A 279 -6.36 -4.16 9.04
CA GLY A 279 -7.48 -4.03 9.97
C GLY A 279 -8.10 -5.39 10.27
N VAL A 280 -8.35 -5.65 11.56
CA VAL A 280 -9.18 -6.77 11.99
C VAL A 280 -10.66 -6.37 11.93
N ASP A 281 -11.55 -7.37 12.04
CA ASP A 281 -12.98 -7.12 12.19
C ASP A 281 -13.24 -6.16 13.37
N PRO A 282 -14.14 -5.17 13.21
CA PRO A 282 -14.46 -4.21 14.27
C PRO A 282 -14.86 -4.81 15.61
N ALA A 283 -15.60 -5.92 15.64
CA ALA A 283 -15.99 -6.58 16.87
C ALA A 283 -14.79 -7.30 17.53
N VAL A 284 -13.91 -7.88 16.70
CA VAL A 284 -12.66 -8.47 17.17
C VAL A 284 -11.74 -7.40 17.73
N ALA A 285 -11.66 -6.22 17.11
CA ALA A 285 -10.87 -5.11 17.62
C ALA A 285 -11.28 -4.71 19.04
N LYS A 286 -12.59 -4.58 19.30
CA LYS A 286 -13.12 -4.30 20.65
C LYS A 286 -12.76 -5.39 21.67
N THR A 287 -12.74 -6.65 21.24
CA THR A 287 -12.29 -7.75 22.10
C THR A 287 -10.80 -7.66 22.40
N LEU A 288 -9.97 -7.35 21.40
CA LEU A 288 -8.53 -7.20 21.57
C LEU A 288 -8.15 -6.04 22.50
N GLU A 289 -8.94 -4.96 22.55
CA GLU A 289 -8.73 -3.83 23.46
C GLU A 289 -8.82 -4.22 24.94
N THR A 290 -9.45 -5.37 25.28
CA THR A 290 -9.50 -5.87 26.66
C THR A 290 -8.17 -6.47 27.13
N TYR A 291 -7.25 -6.78 26.23
CA TYR A 291 -5.93 -7.30 26.56
C TYR A 291 -4.98 -6.14 26.96
N PRO A 292 -4.35 -6.20 28.14
CA PRO A 292 -3.56 -5.08 28.67
C PRO A 292 -2.33 -4.72 27.83
N ASN A 293 -1.83 -5.68 27.06
CA ASN A 293 -0.63 -5.57 26.22
C ASN A 293 -0.92 -5.38 24.74
N ILE A 294 -2.21 -5.27 24.34
CA ILE A 294 -2.62 -5.00 22.96
C ILE A 294 -3.27 -3.63 22.89
N LYS A 295 -2.96 -2.88 21.86
CA LYS A 295 -3.61 -1.62 21.50
C LYS A 295 -4.13 -1.69 20.07
N ILE A 296 -5.20 -0.95 19.81
CA ILE A 296 -5.75 -0.80 18.47
C ILE A 296 -5.39 0.58 17.94
N HIS A 297 -4.79 0.60 16.76
CA HIS A 297 -4.61 1.82 15.98
C HIS A 297 -5.68 1.88 14.89
N ALA A 298 -6.78 2.57 15.16
CA ALA A 298 -7.85 2.82 14.19
C ALA A 298 -7.64 4.19 13.57
N ARG A 299 -7.16 4.23 12.33
CA ARG A 299 -7.01 5.45 11.56
C ARG A 299 -7.97 5.45 10.38
N LEU A 300 -8.52 6.60 10.04
CA LEU A 300 -9.21 6.77 8.77
C LEU A 300 -8.17 6.76 7.65
N SER A 301 -8.27 5.78 6.77
CA SER A 301 -7.30 5.59 5.70
C SER A 301 -7.42 6.71 4.66
N GLU A 302 -6.29 7.28 4.22
CA GLU A 302 -6.20 8.16 3.06
C GLU A 302 -6.46 7.37 1.75
N SER A 303 -7.61 6.68 1.75
CA SER A 303 -8.04 5.82 0.64
C SER A 303 -9.56 5.69 0.65
N PHE A 304 -10.11 5.34 -0.48
CA PHE A 304 -11.53 5.02 -0.61
C PHE A 304 -11.73 3.56 -0.99
N ARG A 305 -12.79 2.96 -0.43
CA ARG A 305 -13.24 1.62 -0.80
C ARG A 305 -14.33 1.75 -1.84
N HIS A 306 -14.16 1.06 -2.95
CA HIS A 306 -15.07 1.20 -4.08
C HIS A 306 -15.39 -0.14 -4.73
N TRP A 307 -16.53 -0.17 -5.35
CA TRP A 307 -16.94 -1.17 -6.30
C TRP A 307 -16.52 -0.68 -7.69
N GLY A 308 -15.49 -1.30 -8.27
CA GLY A 308 -14.97 -0.98 -9.60
C GLY A 308 -15.80 -1.65 -10.68
N LEU A 309 -16.07 -0.95 -11.77
CA LEU A 309 -16.92 -1.40 -12.87
C LEU A 309 -16.12 -1.35 -14.16
N LEU A 310 -15.97 -2.48 -14.86
CA LEU A 310 -15.24 -2.53 -16.14
C LEU A 310 -16.10 -1.88 -17.24
N THR A 311 -15.82 -0.62 -17.56
CA THR A 311 -16.67 0.21 -18.43
C THR A 311 -16.69 -0.23 -19.90
N THR A 312 -15.91 -1.23 -20.27
CA THR A 312 -15.83 -1.75 -21.66
C THR A 312 -16.71 -2.97 -21.91
N VAL A 313 -17.32 -3.55 -20.87
CA VAL A 313 -18.16 -4.75 -21.01
C VAL A 313 -19.64 -4.43 -20.83
N TRP A 314 -20.52 -5.11 -21.57
CA TRP A 314 -21.95 -5.01 -21.39
C TRP A 314 -22.41 -5.68 -20.08
N PRO A 315 -23.37 -5.08 -19.33
CA PRO A 315 -24.05 -3.80 -19.57
C PRO A 315 -23.33 -2.58 -18.96
N LEU A 316 -22.14 -2.78 -18.38
CA LEU A 316 -21.38 -1.71 -17.70
C LEU A 316 -20.79 -0.66 -18.66
N ASN A 317 -20.79 -0.89 -19.97
CA ASN A 317 -20.45 0.13 -20.97
C ASN A 317 -21.54 1.21 -21.13
N ILE A 318 -22.71 1.05 -20.50
CA ILE A 318 -23.79 2.03 -20.47
C ILE A 318 -23.68 2.86 -19.19
N SER A 319 -23.33 4.15 -19.30
CA SER A 319 -23.14 5.02 -18.11
C SER A 319 -24.39 5.12 -17.24
N LYS A 320 -25.58 5.23 -17.83
CA LYS A 320 -26.85 5.22 -17.09
C LYS A 320 -27.08 3.92 -16.30
N PHE A 321 -26.63 2.78 -16.81
CA PHE A 321 -26.71 1.52 -16.08
C PHE A 321 -25.82 1.57 -14.82
N ARG A 322 -24.57 2.03 -14.95
CA ARG A 322 -23.67 2.20 -13.80
C ARG A 322 -24.20 3.22 -12.78
N LEU A 323 -24.81 4.31 -13.27
CA LEU A 323 -25.45 5.30 -12.40
C LEU A 323 -26.60 4.68 -11.60
N ALA A 324 -27.43 3.84 -12.22
CA ALA A 324 -28.51 3.11 -11.53
C ALA A 324 -27.94 2.18 -10.43
N LEU A 325 -26.82 1.47 -10.71
CA LEU A 325 -26.14 0.67 -9.68
C LEU A 325 -25.69 1.55 -8.50
N SER A 326 -25.19 2.77 -8.76
CA SER A 326 -24.75 3.69 -7.71
C SER A 326 -25.90 4.19 -6.82
N TYR A 327 -27.09 4.44 -7.39
CA TYR A 327 -28.29 4.77 -6.63
C TYR A 327 -28.85 3.61 -5.82
N ALA A 328 -28.61 2.36 -6.24
CA ALA A 328 -29.10 1.17 -5.56
C ALA A 328 -28.30 0.82 -4.28
N VAL A 329 -27.11 1.39 -4.09
CA VAL A 329 -26.21 1.05 -2.96
C VAL A 329 -26.51 1.90 -1.73
N ASP A 330 -26.94 1.24 -0.64
CA ASP A 330 -27.07 1.87 0.69
C ASP A 330 -25.72 1.92 1.40
N ARG A 331 -25.04 3.07 1.27
CA ARG A 331 -23.71 3.30 1.85
C ARG A 331 -23.75 3.47 3.38
N GLU A 332 -24.89 3.91 3.93
CA GLU A 332 -25.06 4.06 5.38
C GLU A 332 -25.09 2.70 6.08
N VAL A 333 -25.79 1.72 5.51
CA VAL A 333 -25.78 0.33 5.98
C VAL A 333 -24.37 -0.24 5.99
N LEU A 334 -23.57 0.04 4.95
CA LEU A 334 -22.18 -0.42 4.91
C LEU A 334 -21.34 0.13 6.07
N VAL A 335 -21.52 1.40 6.42
CA VAL A 335 -20.75 2.03 7.52
C VAL A 335 -21.29 1.63 8.90
N ASN A 336 -22.61 1.62 9.07
CA ASN A 336 -23.21 1.39 10.39
C ASN A 336 -23.21 -0.08 10.80
N ASP A 337 -23.54 -0.98 9.88
CA ASP A 337 -23.79 -2.38 10.18
C ASP A 337 -22.58 -3.29 9.90
N VAL A 338 -21.76 -2.95 8.89
CA VAL A 338 -20.56 -3.73 8.55
C VAL A 338 -19.31 -3.17 9.25
N LEU A 339 -19.09 -1.85 9.15
CA LEU A 339 -17.93 -1.22 9.76
C LEU A 339 -18.15 -0.87 11.25
N LEU A 340 -19.34 -1.03 11.80
CA LEU A 340 -19.70 -0.67 13.18
C LEU A 340 -19.23 0.73 13.59
N GLY A 341 -19.28 1.67 12.64
CA GLY A 341 -18.83 3.06 12.79
C GLY A 341 -17.32 3.28 12.56
N TYR A 342 -16.53 2.24 12.24
CA TYR A 342 -15.14 2.39 11.84
C TYR A 342 -15.01 2.85 10.38
N GLY A 343 -15.57 4.01 10.05
CA GLY A 343 -15.52 4.56 8.70
C GLY A 343 -16.43 5.76 8.50
N MET A 344 -16.45 6.25 7.27
CA MET A 344 -17.35 7.29 6.79
C MET A 344 -18.01 6.85 5.47
N VAL A 345 -19.20 7.32 5.19
CA VAL A 345 -19.91 7.12 3.91
C VAL A 345 -19.06 7.61 2.75
N GLY A 346 -18.99 6.81 1.69
CA GLY A 346 -18.20 7.14 0.50
C GLY A 346 -18.86 8.22 -0.36
N SER A 347 -18.12 9.27 -0.69
CA SER A 347 -18.57 10.32 -1.60
C SER A 347 -18.67 9.82 -3.04
N PRO A 348 -19.77 10.05 -3.77
CA PRO A 348 -19.91 9.66 -5.17
C PRO A 348 -18.84 10.23 -6.09
N GLY A 349 -18.28 11.39 -5.74
CA GLY A 349 -17.19 12.05 -6.49
C GLY A 349 -15.79 11.51 -6.16
N VAL A 350 -15.66 10.40 -5.45
CA VAL A 350 -14.44 9.68 -5.04
C VAL A 350 -13.50 10.43 -4.08
N VAL A 351 -13.53 11.76 -4.05
CA VAL A 351 -12.74 12.60 -3.13
C VAL A 351 -13.50 12.75 -1.81
N GLY A 352 -12.82 12.53 -0.67
CA GLY A 352 -13.43 12.61 0.65
C GLY A 352 -13.23 13.95 1.34
N PRO A 353 -14.08 14.26 2.37
CA PRO A 353 -14.02 15.51 3.12
C PRO A 353 -12.96 15.51 4.22
N PHE A 354 -11.93 14.66 4.14
CA PHE A 354 -10.91 14.52 5.18
C PHE A 354 -9.51 14.34 4.57
N GLY A 355 -8.48 14.37 5.43
CA GLY A 355 -7.09 14.23 5.04
C GLY A 355 -6.62 15.37 4.13
N TYR A 356 -5.54 15.12 3.40
CA TYR A 356 -4.96 16.12 2.52
C TYR A 356 -5.79 16.38 1.24
N CYS A 357 -6.79 15.53 0.93
CA CYS A 357 -7.73 15.77 -0.17
C CYS A 357 -8.94 16.61 0.21
N ALA A 358 -9.20 16.88 1.50
CA ALA A 358 -10.35 17.65 1.97
C ALA A 358 -10.53 19.04 1.31
N PRO A 359 -9.47 19.84 1.01
CA PRO A 359 -9.63 21.13 0.33
C PRO A 359 -10.23 21.02 -1.08
N TRP A 360 -10.10 19.85 -1.70
CA TRP A 360 -10.55 19.55 -3.07
C TRP A 360 -11.94 18.91 -3.13
N TYR A 361 -12.51 18.53 -1.99
CA TYR A 361 -13.80 17.88 -1.90
C TYR A 361 -14.93 18.78 -2.40
N ASN A 362 -15.80 18.23 -3.26
CA ASN A 362 -17.00 18.89 -3.74
C ASN A 362 -18.25 18.37 -3.01
N PRO A 363 -18.83 19.12 -2.06
CA PRO A 363 -20.01 18.66 -1.31
C PRO A 363 -21.30 18.59 -2.16
N ASN A 364 -21.30 19.14 -3.37
CA ASN A 364 -22.49 19.09 -4.24
C ASN A 364 -22.73 17.69 -4.82
N VAL A 365 -21.70 16.83 -4.92
CA VAL A 365 -21.85 15.47 -5.46
C VAL A 365 -22.80 14.62 -4.60
N GLU A 366 -22.89 14.89 -3.29
CA GLU A 366 -23.80 14.20 -2.37
C GLU A 366 -25.28 14.46 -2.71
N LYS A 367 -25.57 15.57 -3.41
CA LYS A 367 -26.93 15.90 -3.88
C LYS A 367 -27.23 15.29 -5.24
N LEU A 368 -26.21 14.92 -6.00
CA LEU A 368 -26.34 14.34 -7.33
C LEU A 368 -26.63 12.85 -7.27
N VAL A 369 -25.95 12.12 -6.37
CA VAL A 369 -26.09 10.68 -6.23
C VAL A 369 -26.14 10.31 -4.75
N TYR A 370 -27.23 9.69 -4.34
CA TYR A 370 -27.53 9.22 -2.99
C TYR A 370 -28.26 7.88 -3.07
N TYR A 371 -28.55 7.24 -1.97
CA TYR A 371 -29.33 6.00 -1.96
C TYR A 371 -30.79 6.27 -2.34
N ASP A 372 -31.19 5.79 -3.50
CA ASP A 372 -32.56 5.85 -3.99
C ASP A 372 -32.83 4.68 -4.96
N PRO A 373 -33.24 3.51 -4.47
CA PRO A 373 -33.52 2.35 -5.31
C PRO A 373 -34.70 2.56 -6.28
N LYS A 374 -35.62 3.50 -5.99
CA LYS A 374 -36.69 3.86 -6.93
C LYS A 374 -36.13 4.63 -8.11
N LYS A 375 -35.20 5.54 -7.87
CA LYS A 375 -34.50 6.26 -8.93
C LYS A 375 -33.65 5.31 -9.77
N ALA A 376 -32.98 4.32 -9.13
CA ALA A 376 -32.29 3.25 -9.84
C ALA A 376 -33.22 2.50 -10.79
N ALA A 377 -34.41 2.10 -10.32
CA ALA A 377 -35.43 1.44 -11.12
C ALA A 377 -35.88 2.31 -12.32
N GLN A 378 -36.19 3.60 -12.08
CA GLN A 378 -36.57 4.52 -13.14
C GLN A 378 -35.52 4.63 -14.26
N ILE A 379 -34.25 4.77 -13.87
CA ILE A 379 -33.14 4.85 -14.84
C ILE A 379 -33.02 3.55 -15.65
N LEU A 380 -33.15 2.38 -14.99
CA LEU A 380 -33.12 1.08 -15.67
C LEU A 380 -34.28 0.93 -16.64
N ASP A 381 -35.52 1.34 -16.26
CA ASP A 381 -36.68 1.33 -17.12
C ASP A 381 -36.49 2.24 -18.34
N GLU A 382 -35.97 3.46 -18.15
CA GLU A 382 -35.67 4.42 -19.23
C GLU A 382 -34.71 3.86 -20.28
N ILE A 383 -33.75 3.01 -19.88
CA ILE A 383 -32.78 2.40 -20.81
C ILE A 383 -33.17 1.00 -21.26
N GLY A 384 -34.41 0.57 -20.93
CA GLY A 384 -35.03 -0.66 -21.42
C GLY A 384 -34.66 -1.94 -20.67
N PHE A 385 -34.04 -1.83 -19.47
CA PHE A 385 -33.80 -2.96 -18.58
C PHE A 385 -35.03 -3.18 -17.70
N THR A 386 -35.90 -4.10 -18.09
CA THR A 386 -37.14 -4.43 -17.41
C THR A 386 -37.30 -5.95 -17.29
N ASP A 387 -38.08 -6.39 -16.31
CA ASP A 387 -38.45 -7.81 -16.19
C ASP A 387 -39.46 -8.13 -17.32
N LYS A 388 -38.98 -8.81 -18.37
CA LYS A 388 -39.78 -9.12 -19.59
C LYS A 388 -40.45 -10.47 -19.53
N ASN A 389 -39.93 -11.37 -18.73
CA ASN A 389 -40.42 -12.74 -18.64
C ASN A 389 -41.22 -13.02 -17.36
N GLY A 390 -41.25 -12.06 -16.40
CA GLY A 390 -42.02 -12.12 -15.15
C GLY A 390 -41.35 -12.97 -14.07
N ASP A 391 -40.04 -13.21 -14.16
CA ASP A 391 -39.28 -14.04 -13.19
C ASP A 391 -38.73 -13.23 -11.99
N GLY A 392 -38.99 -11.93 -11.97
CA GLY A 392 -38.55 -11.01 -10.92
C GLY A 392 -37.16 -10.40 -11.15
N TRP A 393 -36.50 -10.73 -12.26
CA TRP A 393 -35.21 -10.18 -12.65
C TRP A 393 -35.32 -9.35 -13.93
N ARG A 394 -34.54 -8.28 -14.00
CA ARG A 394 -34.51 -7.43 -15.20
C ARG A 394 -33.70 -8.08 -16.31
N ASP A 395 -34.27 -8.11 -17.49
CA ASP A 395 -33.64 -8.45 -18.76
C ASP A 395 -33.05 -7.20 -19.42
N GLY A 396 -32.09 -7.37 -20.30
CA GLY A 396 -31.58 -6.31 -21.17
C GLY A 396 -32.62 -5.83 -22.20
N PRO A 397 -32.31 -4.75 -22.95
CA PRO A 397 -33.23 -4.14 -23.89
C PRO A 397 -33.79 -5.10 -24.96
N ARG A 398 -33.04 -6.14 -25.32
CA ARG A 398 -33.44 -7.16 -26.30
C ARG A 398 -33.91 -8.48 -25.67
N GLY A 399 -34.05 -8.54 -24.34
CA GLY A 399 -34.43 -9.74 -23.60
C GLY A 399 -33.27 -10.64 -23.22
N GLU A 400 -32.04 -10.14 -23.32
CA GLU A 400 -30.84 -10.87 -22.85
C GLU A 400 -30.77 -10.87 -21.31
N PRO A 401 -30.37 -12.00 -20.70
CA PRO A 401 -30.24 -12.08 -19.24
C PRO A 401 -29.12 -11.17 -18.75
N VAL A 402 -29.36 -10.50 -17.61
CA VAL A 402 -28.39 -9.60 -16.96
C VAL A 402 -27.88 -10.25 -15.67
N VAL A 403 -26.60 -10.54 -15.61
CA VAL A 403 -25.94 -11.02 -14.39
C VAL A 403 -24.70 -10.16 -14.13
N ILE A 404 -24.62 -9.60 -12.93
CA ILE A 404 -23.44 -8.83 -12.49
C ILE A 404 -22.54 -9.73 -11.64
N GLU A 405 -21.34 -9.97 -12.14
CA GLU A 405 -20.32 -10.71 -11.41
C GLU A 405 -19.54 -9.76 -10.48
N ILE A 406 -19.53 -10.06 -9.17
CA ILE A 406 -18.85 -9.28 -8.14
C ILE A 406 -17.67 -10.07 -7.63
N TYR A 407 -16.46 -9.61 -7.93
CA TYR A 407 -15.23 -10.25 -7.49
C TYR A 407 -14.71 -9.60 -6.22
N SER A 408 -14.47 -10.39 -5.20
CA SER A 408 -13.99 -9.97 -3.88
C SER A 408 -12.82 -10.84 -3.43
N PRO A 409 -11.92 -10.29 -2.59
CA PRO A 409 -11.01 -11.13 -1.83
C PRO A 409 -11.75 -12.14 -0.95
N THR A 410 -11.07 -13.23 -0.59
CA THR A 410 -11.62 -14.24 0.34
C THR A 410 -12.01 -13.63 1.69
N PRO A 411 -13.02 -14.18 2.40
CA PRO A 411 -13.35 -13.74 3.75
C PRO A 411 -12.19 -13.86 4.75
N GLY A 412 -11.28 -14.81 4.55
CA GLY A 412 -10.07 -14.96 5.38
C GLY A 412 -9.10 -13.80 5.22
N TYR A 413 -9.01 -13.23 4.01
CA TYR A 413 -8.17 -12.05 3.73
C TYR A 413 -8.83 -10.75 4.21
N ASP A 414 -10.12 -10.52 3.84
CA ASP A 414 -10.85 -9.28 4.17
C ASP A 414 -12.33 -9.58 4.40
N PRO A 415 -12.73 -9.90 5.64
CA PRO A 415 -14.11 -10.24 5.97
C PRO A 415 -15.08 -9.09 5.71
N VAL A 416 -14.61 -7.83 5.84
CA VAL A 416 -15.42 -6.63 5.56
C VAL A 416 -15.79 -6.59 4.08
N ARG A 417 -14.80 -6.69 3.17
CA ARG A 417 -15.09 -6.68 1.72
C ARG A 417 -15.95 -7.85 1.28
N ALA A 418 -15.74 -9.03 1.86
CA ALA A 418 -16.56 -10.19 1.57
C ALA A 418 -18.03 -9.96 1.98
N ARG A 419 -18.29 -9.40 3.17
CA ARG A 419 -19.66 -9.05 3.60
C ARG A 419 -20.28 -7.95 2.72
N VAL A 420 -19.49 -6.96 2.33
CA VAL A 420 -19.93 -5.90 1.41
C VAL A 420 -20.33 -6.48 0.05
N ALA A 421 -19.61 -7.47 -0.48
CA ALA A 421 -19.97 -8.13 -1.75
C ALA A 421 -21.35 -8.77 -1.69
N GLU A 422 -21.68 -9.46 -0.58
CA GLU A 422 -23.01 -10.05 -0.39
C GLU A 422 -24.10 -8.97 -0.25
N LEU A 423 -23.82 -7.87 0.45
CA LEU A 423 -24.76 -6.76 0.55
C LEU A 423 -25.02 -6.08 -0.79
N LEU A 424 -24.00 -5.91 -1.64
CA LEU A 424 -24.19 -5.39 -2.99
C LEU A 424 -25.13 -6.29 -3.80
N LYS A 425 -24.97 -7.62 -3.71
CA LYS A 425 -25.89 -8.59 -4.31
C LYS A 425 -27.33 -8.41 -3.77
N GLU A 426 -27.48 -8.24 -2.45
CA GLU A 426 -28.78 -8.01 -1.81
C GLU A 426 -29.40 -6.67 -2.28
N PHE A 427 -28.64 -5.58 -2.36
CA PHE A 427 -29.13 -4.28 -2.84
C PHE A 427 -29.62 -4.35 -4.30
N LEU A 428 -28.87 -5.03 -5.16
CA LEU A 428 -29.25 -5.21 -6.55
C LEU A 428 -30.52 -6.04 -6.71
N ALA A 429 -30.69 -7.10 -5.91
CA ALA A 429 -31.88 -7.94 -5.93
C ALA A 429 -33.15 -7.18 -5.47
N ASN A 430 -32.98 -6.15 -4.61
CA ASN A 430 -34.09 -5.38 -4.02
C ASN A 430 -34.45 -4.11 -4.81
N ILE A 431 -33.93 -3.92 -6.03
CA ILE A 431 -34.37 -2.81 -6.90
C ILE A 431 -35.84 -3.00 -7.28
N PRO A 432 -36.72 -1.99 -7.06
CA PRO A 432 -38.15 -2.11 -7.37
C PRO A 432 -38.43 -2.40 -8.85
N GLY A 433 -39.49 -3.19 -9.13
CA GLY A 433 -39.92 -3.51 -10.51
C GLY A 433 -39.04 -4.56 -11.21
N GLY A 434 -38.36 -5.39 -10.43
CA GLY A 434 -37.42 -6.43 -10.85
C GLY A 434 -35.98 -6.12 -10.45
N GLY A 435 -35.33 -7.06 -9.76
CA GLY A 435 -33.95 -6.94 -9.34
C GLY A 435 -32.95 -7.11 -10.49
N ILE A 436 -31.70 -6.78 -10.23
CA ILE A 436 -30.56 -7.19 -11.07
C ILE A 436 -29.91 -8.42 -10.41
N LYS A 437 -29.82 -9.52 -11.15
CA LYS A 437 -29.14 -10.73 -10.68
C LYS A 437 -27.65 -10.47 -10.50
N ALA A 438 -27.08 -10.89 -9.36
CA ALA A 438 -25.66 -10.78 -9.11
C ALA A 438 -25.09 -12.08 -8.52
N GLU A 439 -23.85 -12.38 -8.86
CA GLU A 439 -23.09 -13.52 -8.35
C GLU A 439 -21.77 -13.05 -7.75
N VAL A 440 -21.42 -13.59 -6.57
CA VAL A 440 -20.19 -13.23 -5.85
C VAL A 440 -19.15 -14.32 -6.02
N TYR A 441 -17.93 -13.90 -6.39
CA TYR A 441 -16.78 -14.78 -6.56
C TYR A 441 -15.64 -14.36 -5.63
N TYR A 442 -15.08 -15.31 -4.89
CA TYR A 442 -14.01 -15.10 -3.95
C TYR A 442 -12.69 -15.65 -4.45
N TYR A 443 -11.65 -14.81 -4.43
CA TYR A 443 -10.29 -15.19 -4.82
C TYR A 443 -9.28 -14.72 -3.80
N GLU A 444 -8.18 -15.47 -3.65
CA GLU A 444 -7.01 -14.98 -2.94
C GLU A 444 -6.49 -13.71 -3.61
N TRP A 445 -6.07 -12.73 -2.81
CA TRP A 445 -5.68 -11.42 -3.31
C TRP A 445 -4.60 -11.47 -4.40
N ALA A 446 -3.58 -12.33 -4.20
CA ALA A 446 -2.50 -12.50 -5.17
C ALA A 446 -2.98 -12.99 -6.55
N THR A 447 -4.12 -13.69 -6.61
CA THR A 447 -4.78 -14.14 -7.84
C THR A 447 -5.71 -13.06 -8.41
N LEU A 448 -6.51 -12.43 -7.55
CA LEU A 448 -7.52 -11.45 -7.96
C LEU A 448 -6.88 -10.19 -8.56
N TRP A 449 -5.79 -9.71 -7.96
CA TRP A 449 -5.15 -8.47 -8.39
C TRP A 449 -4.67 -8.47 -9.84
N PRO A 450 -3.94 -9.47 -10.35
CA PRO A 450 -3.63 -9.58 -11.77
C PRO A 450 -4.88 -9.61 -12.67
N MET A 451 -5.94 -10.32 -12.27
CA MET A 451 -7.18 -10.38 -13.05
C MET A 451 -7.84 -9.00 -13.21
N ILE A 452 -7.86 -8.19 -12.14
CA ILE A 452 -8.36 -6.79 -12.18
C ILE A 452 -7.52 -5.96 -13.15
N ARG A 453 -6.20 -6.00 -13.03
CA ARG A 453 -5.27 -5.24 -13.87
C ARG A 453 -5.41 -5.56 -15.36
N GLU A 454 -5.62 -6.81 -15.66
CA GLU A 454 -5.77 -7.31 -17.02
C GLU A 454 -7.18 -7.08 -17.60
N GLY A 455 -8.14 -6.64 -16.78
CA GLY A 455 -9.54 -6.44 -17.18
C GLY A 455 -10.27 -7.77 -17.45
N LYS A 456 -9.92 -8.80 -16.69
CA LYS A 456 -10.53 -10.14 -16.77
C LYS A 456 -11.74 -10.35 -15.86
N VAL A 457 -12.06 -9.36 -15.03
CA VAL A 457 -13.19 -9.37 -14.10
C VAL A 457 -14.17 -8.27 -14.45
N MET A 458 -15.46 -8.58 -14.34
CA MET A 458 -16.53 -7.65 -14.70
C MET A 458 -16.65 -6.50 -13.70
N THR A 459 -16.70 -6.82 -12.40
CA THR A 459 -16.69 -5.85 -11.30
C THR A 459 -15.85 -6.36 -10.14
N TRP A 460 -15.36 -5.48 -9.28
CA TRP A 460 -14.48 -5.86 -8.17
C TRP A 460 -14.57 -4.92 -6.98
N LEU A 461 -14.25 -5.43 -5.80
CA LEU A 461 -14.08 -4.64 -4.60
C LEU A 461 -12.61 -4.31 -4.36
N LEU A 462 -12.28 -3.01 -4.36
CA LEU A 462 -10.91 -2.53 -4.23
C LEU A 462 -10.81 -1.34 -3.26
N GLY A 463 -9.65 -1.20 -2.63
CA GLY A 463 -9.23 0.03 -2.00
C GLY A 463 -8.27 0.79 -2.91
N SER A 464 -8.43 2.10 -3.00
CA SER A 464 -7.53 2.98 -3.74
C SER A 464 -7.07 4.13 -2.88
N GLY A 465 -5.75 4.23 -2.68
CA GLY A 465 -5.14 5.34 -1.97
C GLY A 465 -5.19 6.64 -2.75
N TRP A 466 -5.17 7.75 -2.03
CA TRP A 466 -4.95 9.09 -2.58
C TRP A 466 -3.48 9.45 -2.51
N SER A 467 -3.06 10.34 -3.40
CA SER A 467 -1.80 11.08 -3.23
C SER A 467 -2.07 12.45 -2.62
N ALA A 468 -1.03 13.12 -2.16
CA ALA A 468 -1.19 14.40 -1.47
C ALA A 468 -1.62 15.56 -2.38
N ASP A 469 -1.55 15.41 -3.69
CA ASP A 469 -2.06 16.39 -4.66
C ASP A 469 -3.21 15.80 -5.47
N ILE A 470 -4.27 16.58 -5.69
CA ILE A 470 -5.51 16.16 -6.38
C ILE A 470 -5.28 15.67 -7.82
N SER A 471 -4.18 16.02 -8.47
CA SER A 471 -3.87 15.54 -9.81
C SER A 471 -3.66 14.02 -9.90
N TRP A 472 -3.70 13.28 -8.76
CA TRP A 472 -3.80 11.82 -8.76
C TRP A 472 -5.02 11.30 -9.53
N LEU A 473 -6.06 12.13 -9.67
CA LEU A 473 -7.22 11.80 -10.52
C LEU A 473 -6.81 11.48 -11.95
N TYR A 474 -5.73 12.10 -12.45
CA TYR A 474 -5.18 11.81 -13.77
C TYR A 474 -4.78 10.33 -13.92
N THR A 475 -4.05 9.78 -12.95
CA THR A 475 -3.61 8.37 -13.04
C THR A 475 -4.75 7.38 -12.95
N ARG A 476 -5.90 7.77 -12.36
CA ARG A 476 -7.05 6.90 -12.12
C ARG A 476 -8.12 6.98 -13.19
N PHE A 477 -8.31 8.15 -13.82
CA PHE A 477 -9.48 8.38 -14.68
C PHE A 477 -9.16 8.92 -16.08
N HIS A 478 -7.91 9.26 -16.37
CA HIS A 478 -7.50 9.59 -17.74
C HIS A 478 -7.51 8.34 -18.63
N CYS A 479 -7.90 8.49 -19.91
CA CYS A 479 -7.84 7.39 -20.88
C CYS A 479 -6.44 6.78 -20.96
N PRO A 480 -6.30 5.47 -21.18
CA PRO A 480 -5.00 4.86 -21.41
C PRO A 480 -4.29 5.46 -22.64
N PRO A 481 -2.95 5.64 -22.60
CA PRO A 481 -2.02 5.15 -21.57
C PRO A 481 -1.83 6.11 -20.38
N GLY A 482 -2.40 7.32 -20.39
CA GLY A 482 -2.22 8.30 -19.32
C GLY A 482 -2.70 7.83 -17.96
N GLY A 483 -3.90 7.20 -17.91
CA GLY A 483 -4.47 6.62 -16.70
C GLY A 483 -3.85 5.27 -16.32
N SER A 484 -2.62 5.27 -15.84
CA SER A 484 -1.85 4.05 -15.53
C SER A 484 -2.50 3.15 -14.46
N SER A 485 -3.39 3.70 -13.65
CA SER A 485 -4.17 2.98 -12.62
C SER A 485 -5.68 3.01 -12.90
N ASN A 486 -6.07 3.25 -14.15
CA ASN A 486 -7.45 3.24 -14.61
C ASN A 486 -7.90 1.80 -14.90
N TRP A 487 -8.14 1.02 -13.85
CA TRP A 487 -8.57 -0.38 -13.97
C TRP A 487 -9.96 -0.52 -14.57
N ALA A 488 -10.83 0.47 -14.35
CA ALA A 488 -12.17 0.52 -14.95
C ALA A 488 -12.14 0.67 -16.48
N LYS A 489 -10.99 1.00 -17.09
CA LYS A 489 -10.86 1.33 -18.51
C LYS A 489 -11.79 2.48 -18.93
N TYR A 490 -12.09 3.36 -17.98
CA TYR A 490 -12.90 4.54 -18.21
C TYR A 490 -12.21 5.49 -19.19
N CYS A 491 -12.98 6.08 -20.10
CA CYS A 491 -12.46 7.02 -21.07
C CYS A 491 -13.52 8.05 -21.43
N ASN A 492 -13.25 9.31 -21.11
CA ASN A 492 -14.07 10.46 -21.47
C ASN A 492 -13.16 11.62 -21.88
N PRO A 493 -13.14 12.01 -23.19
CA PRO A 493 -12.25 13.06 -23.68
C PRO A 493 -12.44 14.44 -23.05
N GLU A 494 -13.65 14.76 -22.52
CA GLU A 494 -13.89 16.00 -21.79
C GLU A 494 -13.19 15.96 -20.43
N VAL A 495 -13.28 14.83 -19.72
CA VAL A 495 -12.60 14.60 -18.45
C VAL A 495 -11.09 14.62 -18.65
N ASP A 496 -10.58 14.00 -19.72
CA ASP A 496 -9.15 13.98 -20.01
C ASP A 496 -8.56 15.40 -20.16
N LYS A 497 -9.22 16.27 -20.91
CA LYS A 497 -8.81 17.68 -21.05
C LYS A 497 -8.76 18.41 -19.71
N MET A 498 -9.78 18.17 -18.86
CA MET A 498 -9.80 18.77 -17.52
C MET A 498 -8.72 18.20 -16.61
N LEU A 499 -8.41 16.91 -16.71
CA LEU A 499 -7.33 16.26 -15.95
C LEU A 499 -5.94 16.76 -16.39
N GLU A 500 -5.73 16.98 -17.69
CA GLU A 500 -4.51 17.56 -18.24
C GLU A 500 -4.30 19.02 -17.75
N GLU A 501 -5.37 19.84 -17.80
CA GLU A 501 -5.34 21.21 -17.29
C GLU A 501 -5.15 21.23 -15.77
N LEU A 502 -5.84 20.37 -15.02
CA LEU A 502 -5.69 20.22 -13.56
C LEU A 502 -4.24 19.93 -13.17
N ARG A 503 -3.58 19.05 -13.93
CA ARG A 503 -2.20 18.64 -13.69
C ARG A 503 -1.19 19.74 -14.03
N SER A 504 -1.44 20.51 -15.09
CA SER A 504 -0.51 21.52 -15.60
C SER A 504 -0.67 22.92 -14.97
N SER A 505 -1.82 23.21 -14.35
CA SER A 505 -2.12 24.51 -13.77
C SER A 505 -1.52 24.66 -12.38
N PHE A 506 -0.84 25.79 -12.12
CA PHE A 506 -0.39 26.22 -10.79
C PHE A 506 -1.37 27.21 -10.13
N ASN A 507 -2.50 27.53 -10.80
CA ASN A 507 -3.57 28.35 -10.23
C ASN A 507 -4.52 27.50 -9.39
N GLU A 508 -4.45 27.64 -8.07
CA GLU A 508 -5.23 26.83 -7.11
C GLU A 508 -6.75 26.97 -7.30
N THR A 509 -7.25 28.18 -7.56
CA THR A 509 -8.68 28.43 -7.81
C THR A 509 -9.15 27.64 -9.03
N ARG A 510 -8.40 27.75 -10.13
CA ARG A 510 -8.71 27.03 -11.36
C ARG A 510 -8.65 25.52 -11.19
N ARG A 511 -7.65 25.03 -10.47
CA ARG A 511 -7.53 23.62 -10.12
C ARG A 511 -8.73 23.11 -9.32
N LYS A 512 -9.21 23.92 -8.37
CA LYS A 512 -10.39 23.57 -7.57
C LYS A 512 -11.65 23.48 -8.41
N GLU A 513 -11.87 24.45 -9.31
CA GLU A 513 -12.99 24.41 -10.27
C GLU A 513 -12.98 23.13 -11.12
N LEU A 514 -11.82 22.81 -11.69
CA LEU A 514 -11.63 21.60 -12.48
C LEU A 514 -11.88 20.33 -11.66
N ALA A 515 -11.28 20.24 -10.46
CA ALA A 515 -11.46 19.10 -9.57
C ALA A 515 -12.92 18.88 -9.19
N TRP A 516 -13.69 19.96 -8.94
CA TRP A 516 -15.10 19.89 -8.63
C TRP A 516 -15.91 19.40 -9.82
N LYS A 517 -15.65 19.93 -11.03
CA LYS A 517 -16.35 19.50 -12.24
C LYS A 517 -16.07 18.04 -12.59
N ILE A 518 -14.81 17.60 -12.45
CA ILE A 518 -14.45 16.19 -12.64
C ILE A 518 -15.20 15.30 -11.66
N GLN A 519 -15.30 15.66 -10.38
CA GLN A 519 -16.04 14.90 -9.37
C GLN A 519 -17.52 14.77 -9.71
N GLU A 520 -18.16 15.83 -10.24
CA GLU A 520 -19.57 15.79 -10.68
C GLU A 520 -19.75 14.79 -11.83
N ILE A 521 -18.87 14.82 -12.83
CA ILE A 521 -18.94 13.89 -13.96
C ILE A 521 -18.69 12.46 -13.50
N LEU A 522 -17.67 12.22 -12.65
CA LEU A 522 -17.39 10.89 -12.12
C LEU A 522 -18.56 10.34 -11.28
N ALA A 523 -19.26 11.19 -10.52
CA ALA A 523 -20.43 10.79 -9.76
C ALA A 523 -21.58 10.32 -10.69
N LEU A 524 -21.80 11.03 -11.81
CA LEU A 524 -22.89 10.73 -12.75
C LEU A 524 -22.56 9.60 -13.74
N GLU A 525 -21.30 9.43 -14.12
CA GLU A 525 -20.89 8.35 -15.02
C GLU A 525 -20.48 7.07 -14.30
N ALA A 526 -20.22 7.15 -12.99
CA ALA A 526 -19.95 6.06 -12.06
C ALA A 526 -19.00 4.97 -12.62
N PRO A 527 -17.78 5.32 -13.07
CA PRO A 527 -16.80 4.29 -13.44
C PRO A 527 -16.37 3.42 -12.24
N VAL A 528 -16.53 3.99 -11.06
CA VAL A 528 -16.43 3.33 -9.76
C VAL A 528 -17.56 3.81 -8.86
N VAL A 529 -18.12 2.94 -8.03
CA VAL A 529 -19.07 3.30 -6.97
C VAL A 529 -18.28 3.37 -5.67
N ASN A 530 -17.99 4.58 -5.20
CA ASN A 530 -17.33 4.75 -3.90
C ASN A 530 -18.30 4.36 -2.79
N LEU A 531 -17.89 3.40 -1.95
CA LEU A 531 -18.74 2.76 -0.95
C LEU A 531 -18.55 3.42 0.43
N TYR A 532 -17.31 3.49 0.88
CA TYR A 532 -16.96 4.04 2.20
C TYR A 532 -15.48 4.40 2.29
N TYR A 533 -15.17 5.20 3.28
CA TYR A 533 -13.80 5.46 3.75
C TYR A 533 -13.60 4.68 5.04
N GLN A 534 -12.67 3.73 5.03
CA GLN A 534 -12.48 2.80 6.12
C GLN A 534 -11.46 3.31 7.14
N ALA A 535 -11.80 3.24 8.42
CA ALA A 535 -10.82 3.24 9.49
C ALA A 535 -10.38 1.80 9.74
N PHE A 536 -9.07 1.54 9.65
CA PHE A 536 -8.52 0.22 9.88
C PHE A 536 -8.18 0.05 11.37
N PRO A 537 -8.92 -0.79 12.11
CA PRO A 537 -8.53 -1.15 13.47
C PRO A 537 -7.36 -2.14 13.44
N THR A 538 -6.15 -1.62 13.49
CA THR A 538 -4.90 -2.35 13.34
C THR A 538 -4.32 -2.68 14.73
N PRO A 539 -4.25 -3.95 15.15
CA PRO A 539 -3.75 -4.33 16.47
C PRO A 539 -2.22 -4.34 16.51
N TYR A 540 -1.66 -3.88 17.64
CA TYR A 540 -0.24 -3.96 17.92
C TYR A 540 0.03 -4.20 19.41
N ARG A 541 1.17 -4.83 19.70
CA ARG A 541 1.58 -5.16 21.07
C ARG A 541 2.44 -4.05 21.68
N THR A 542 2.29 -3.87 22.98
CA THR A 542 3.00 -2.84 23.75
C THR A 542 3.85 -3.42 24.88
N ASP A 543 3.92 -4.73 25.02
CA ASP A 543 4.70 -5.40 26.09
C ASP A 543 6.20 -5.54 25.78
N LYS A 544 6.57 -5.69 24.51
CA LYS A 544 7.94 -5.91 24.07
C LYS A 544 8.61 -4.63 23.55
N PHE A 545 7.91 -3.88 22.70
CA PHE A 545 8.41 -2.66 22.08
C PHE A 545 7.72 -1.41 22.62
N GLU A 546 8.47 -0.30 22.68
CA GLU A 546 8.00 1.03 23.04
C GLU A 546 8.33 2.03 21.93
N ASN A 547 7.86 3.28 22.08
CA ASN A 547 8.05 4.37 21.13
C ASN A 547 7.29 4.20 19.81
N TRP A 548 6.15 3.49 19.80
CA TRP A 548 5.27 3.49 18.63
C TRP A 548 4.88 4.90 18.20
N PHE A 549 5.10 5.23 16.93
CA PHE A 549 4.64 6.48 16.32
C PHE A 549 3.25 6.25 15.74
N ILE A 550 2.26 6.76 16.44
CA ILE A 550 0.85 6.61 16.11
C ILE A 550 0.33 7.98 15.72
N THR A 551 -0.15 8.13 14.50
CA THR A 551 -0.78 9.35 13.97
C THR A 551 -2.10 9.01 13.30
N PRO A 552 -2.98 9.98 13.05
CA PRO A 552 -4.22 9.73 12.32
C PRO A 552 -4.05 9.22 10.89
N SER A 553 -2.89 9.46 10.26
CA SER A 553 -2.66 9.18 8.84
C SER A 553 -1.63 8.09 8.55
N ASP A 554 -0.69 7.79 9.47
CA ASP A 554 0.41 6.87 9.18
C ASP A 554 0.09 5.41 9.55
N THR A 555 0.65 4.47 8.80
CA THR A 555 0.59 3.03 9.10
C THR A 555 1.56 2.64 10.20
N LEU A 556 1.40 1.43 10.78
CA LEU A 556 2.36 0.89 11.76
C LEU A 556 3.73 0.58 11.16
N SER A 557 3.79 0.32 9.85
CA SER A 557 5.03 0.07 9.10
C SER A 557 5.74 1.34 8.62
N ASN A 558 5.31 2.54 9.07
CA ASN A 558 5.91 3.80 8.63
C ASN A 558 7.39 3.92 8.98
N ARG A 559 8.11 4.77 8.23
CA ARG A 559 9.56 5.00 8.39
C ARG A 559 9.96 5.39 9.81
N ILE A 560 9.14 6.17 10.51
CA ILE A 560 9.45 6.63 11.87
C ILE A 560 9.44 5.45 12.85
N ASN A 561 8.43 4.57 12.77
CA ASN A 561 8.39 3.36 13.58
C ASN A 561 9.62 2.48 13.32
N MET A 562 9.99 2.32 12.05
CA MET A 562 11.13 1.47 11.67
C MET A 562 12.46 1.99 12.23
N LEU A 563 12.57 3.29 12.47
CA LEU A 563 13.80 3.89 13.00
C LEU A 563 13.84 3.95 14.54
N ARG A 564 12.68 4.14 15.20
CA ARG A 564 12.65 4.49 16.62
C ARG A 564 12.02 3.45 17.54
N LEU A 565 11.32 2.42 17.00
CA LEU A 565 10.83 1.33 17.83
C LEU A 565 12.00 0.65 18.52
N SER A 566 11.98 0.63 19.85
CA SER A 566 13.01 0.01 20.67
C SER A 566 12.44 -1.00 21.64
N LEU A 567 13.22 -1.97 22.04
CA LEU A 567 12.85 -2.83 23.17
C LEU A 567 12.58 -1.97 24.39
N LYS A 568 11.61 -2.38 25.21
CA LYS A 568 11.44 -1.79 26.54
C LYS A 568 12.72 -1.95 27.35
N SER A 569 13.02 -0.97 28.18
CA SER A 569 14.23 -0.95 29.01
C SER A 569 14.39 -2.21 29.88
N SER A 570 13.29 -2.84 30.30
CA SER A 570 13.29 -4.10 31.05
C SER A 570 13.72 -5.32 30.25
N LEU A 571 13.69 -5.23 28.92
CA LEU A 571 14.07 -6.29 27.96
C LEU A 571 15.41 -6.01 27.28
N CYS A 572 16.05 -4.89 27.60
CA CYS A 572 17.35 -4.54 27.02
C CYS A 572 18.41 -5.58 27.40
N PRO A 573 19.24 -6.03 26.45
CA PRO A 573 20.41 -6.82 26.79
C PRO A 573 21.27 -6.08 27.82
N THR A 574 21.60 -6.73 28.91
CA THR A 574 22.49 -6.14 29.90
C THR A 574 23.81 -5.79 29.16
N PRO A 575 24.36 -4.56 29.31
CA PRO A 575 25.67 -4.27 28.74
C PRO A 575 26.65 -5.34 29.19
N ILE A 576 27.26 -6.04 28.24
CA ILE A 576 28.38 -6.91 28.56
C ILE A 576 29.45 -5.98 29.15
N THR A 577 29.52 -5.92 30.47
CA THR A 577 30.63 -5.26 31.12
C THR A 577 31.87 -6.06 30.74
N THR A 578 32.59 -5.58 29.74
CA THR A 578 33.97 -6.03 29.51
C THR A 578 34.68 -5.87 30.86
N PRO A 579 35.23 -6.93 31.44
CA PRO A 579 35.94 -6.78 32.68
C PRO A 579 37.01 -5.70 32.48
N LYS A 580 36.95 -4.67 33.33
CA LYS A 580 37.96 -3.59 33.35
C LYS A 580 39.32 -4.29 33.37
N PRO A 581 40.21 -4.01 32.40
CA PRO A 581 41.51 -4.67 32.40
C PRO A 581 42.13 -4.45 33.76
N THR A 582 42.42 -5.56 34.45
CA THR A 582 43.15 -5.53 35.72
C THR A 582 44.46 -4.80 35.46
N PRO A 583 44.82 -3.79 36.25
CA PRO A 583 46.07 -3.09 36.03
C PRO A 583 47.21 -4.10 36.08
N THR A 584 47.82 -4.36 34.94
CA THR A 584 49.06 -5.14 34.84
C THR A 584 50.14 -4.34 35.57
N THR A 585 50.57 -4.83 36.72
CA THR A 585 51.74 -4.29 37.40
C THR A 585 52.92 -4.42 36.48
N THR A 586 53.46 -3.29 36.06
CA THR A 586 54.69 -3.19 35.25
C THR A 586 55.88 -3.79 36.05
N PRO A 587 56.56 -4.81 35.53
CA PRO A 587 57.81 -5.20 36.13
C PRO A 587 58.91 -4.17 35.78
N SER A 588 59.69 -3.76 36.79
CA SER A 588 60.86 -2.91 36.68
C SER A 588 61.90 -3.48 35.70
N PRO A 589 62.62 -2.64 34.98
CA PRO A 589 63.57 -3.08 33.97
C PRO A 589 64.82 -3.72 34.56
N THR A 590 65.11 -4.95 34.17
CA THR A 590 66.43 -5.58 34.41
C THR A 590 67.22 -5.51 33.11
N THR A 591 68.45 -5.08 33.28
CA THR A 591 69.51 -4.76 32.34
C THR A 591 69.94 -5.92 31.45
N SER A 592 70.09 -5.65 30.17
CA SER A 592 71.17 -6.02 29.22
C SER A 592 71.76 -7.44 29.19
N ALA A 593 71.58 -8.12 28.05
CA ALA A 593 72.72 -8.85 27.40
C ALA A 593 72.45 -8.91 25.88
N ALA A 594 73.50 -8.70 25.11
CA ALA A 594 73.54 -8.53 23.67
C ALA A 594 73.39 -9.86 22.87
N PRO A 595 73.28 -9.85 21.55
CA PRO A 595 72.55 -10.82 20.75
C PRO A 595 73.48 -11.93 20.21
N THR A 596 72.91 -13.13 20.08
CA THR A 596 73.53 -14.22 19.29
C THR A 596 72.59 -14.52 18.10
N THR A 597 73.15 -14.34 16.94
CA THR A 597 72.57 -14.69 15.62
C THR A 597 72.51 -16.20 15.43
N GLN A 598 71.40 -16.74 15.03
CA GLN A 598 71.35 -17.98 14.25
C GLN A 598 70.13 -17.97 13.27
N PRO A 599 70.16 -18.79 12.21
CA PRO A 599 69.60 -18.39 10.90
C PRO A 599 68.19 -18.83 10.66
N THR A 600 67.48 -18.00 9.86
CA THR A 600 66.19 -18.20 9.27
C THR A 600 66.10 -19.47 8.41
N THR A 601 65.17 -20.36 8.73
CA THR A 601 64.68 -21.37 7.82
C THR A 601 63.25 -20.94 7.37
N SER A 602 63.09 -20.77 6.07
CA SER A 602 61.83 -20.49 5.42
C SER A 602 60.81 -21.64 5.60
N PRO A 603 59.55 -21.38 5.85
CA PRO A 603 58.54 -22.43 5.83
C PRO A 603 58.13 -22.76 4.38
N THR A 604 58.08 -24.06 4.12
CA THR A 604 57.59 -24.72 2.90
C THR A 604 56.09 -24.45 2.70
N PRO A 605 55.62 -24.21 1.46
CA PRO A 605 54.19 -24.03 1.19
C PRO A 605 53.41 -25.36 1.32
N PRO A 606 52.13 -25.32 1.73
CA PRO A 606 51.31 -26.52 1.85
C PRO A 606 50.92 -27.06 0.46
N PRO A 607 50.66 -28.37 0.36
CA PRO A 607 50.39 -29.05 -0.91
C PRO A 607 49.01 -28.70 -1.47
N THR A 608 48.97 -28.55 -2.78
CA THR A 608 47.78 -28.36 -3.62
C THR A 608 46.84 -29.57 -3.50
N PRO A 609 45.54 -29.41 -3.29
CA PRO A 609 44.64 -30.55 -3.30
C PRO A 609 44.41 -31.04 -4.74
N SER A 610 44.59 -32.36 -4.89
CA SER A 610 44.36 -33.16 -6.08
C SER A 610 42.89 -33.09 -6.52
N SER A 611 42.68 -32.91 -7.81
CA SER A 611 41.40 -32.93 -8.48
C SER A 611 40.73 -34.32 -8.39
N THR A 612 39.58 -34.40 -7.77
CA THR A 612 38.68 -35.56 -7.81
C THR A 612 37.76 -35.44 -9.01
N PRO A 613 37.51 -36.51 -9.78
CA PRO A 613 36.69 -36.47 -10.98
C PRO A 613 35.20 -36.33 -10.67
N SER A 614 34.54 -35.54 -11.52
CA SER A 614 33.08 -35.32 -11.56
C SER A 614 32.29 -36.62 -11.67
N PRO A 615 31.21 -36.83 -10.90
CA PRO A 615 30.36 -37.99 -11.07
C PRO A 615 29.42 -37.79 -12.25
N THR A 616 29.29 -38.82 -13.07
CA THR A 616 28.34 -39.03 -14.16
C THR A 616 26.88 -38.95 -13.62
N PRO A 617 25.91 -38.44 -14.38
CA PRO A 617 24.53 -38.34 -13.92
C PRO A 617 23.87 -39.72 -13.82
N THR A 618 23.51 -40.12 -12.62
CA THR A 618 22.66 -41.28 -12.34
C THR A 618 21.21 -40.91 -12.55
N THR A 619 20.53 -41.72 -13.36
CA THR A 619 19.09 -41.73 -13.59
C THR A 619 18.30 -41.72 -12.28
N SER A 620 17.34 -40.77 -12.17
CA SER A 620 16.40 -40.66 -11.07
C SER A 620 15.51 -41.92 -10.99
N VAL A 621 15.63 -42.65 -9.90
CA VAL A 621 14.65 -43.65 -9.47
C VAL A 621 13.46 -42.88 -8.87
N GLY A 622 12.25 -43.12 -9.42
CA GLY A 622 11.03 -42.49 -8.97
C GLY A 622 10.71 -42.77 -7.51
N GLY A 623 10.45 -41.70 -6.75
CA GLY A 623 9.90 -41.81 -5.40
C GLY A 623 8.46 -42.31 -5.43
N PRO A 624 7.94 -42.89 -4.35
CA PRO A 624 6.60 -43.48 -4.31
C PRO A 624 5.52 -42.44 -4.60
N ASP A 625 4.64 -42.78 -5.54
CA ASP A 625 3.50 -41.96 -5.96
C ASP A 625 2.41 -41.96 -4.87
N TYR A 626 2.32 -40.89 -4.09
CA TYR A 626 1.31 -40.72 -3.02
C TYR A 626 -0.09 -40.37 -3.53
N THR A 627 -0.27 -40.18 -4.84
CA THR A 627 -1.56 -39.82 -5.45
C THR A 627 -2.64 -40.85 -5.20
N LEU A 628 -2.32 -42.15 -5.23
CA LEU A 628 -3.25 -43.23 -4.93
C LEU A 628 -3.68 -43.30 -3.46
N ALA A 629 -2.79 -42.99 -2.53
CA ALA A 629 -3.08 -42.99 -1.10
C ALA A 629 -4.01 -41.82 -0.69
N VAL A 630 -3.85 -40.66 -1.30
CA VAL A 630 -4.72 -39.50 -1.06
C VAL A 630 -6.12 -39.73 -1.63
N VAL A 631 -6.25 -40.31 -2.81
CA VAL A 631 -7.55 -40.65 -3.40
C VAL A 631 -8.29 -41.71 -2.58
N ALA A 632 -7.59 -42.70 -2.05
CA ALA A 632 -8.19 -43.70 -1.17
C ALA A 632 -8.70 -43.12 0.15
N ALA A 633 -7.94 -42.20 0.75
CA ALA A 633 -8.34 -41.53 2.00
C ALA A 633 -9.59 -40.65 1.81
N VAL A 634 -9.68 -39.90 0.71
CA VAL A 634 -10.85 -39.07 0.38
C VAL A 634 -12.10 -39.95 0.14
N LEU A 635 -11.97 -41.07 -0.55
CA LEU A 635 -13.08 -42.01 -0.76
C LEU A 635 -13.62 -42.58 0.55
N VAL A 636 -12.76 -42.93 1.50
CA VAL A 636 -13.19 -43.45 2.82
C VAL A 636 -13.97 -42.36 3.60
N VAL A 637 -13.51 -41.10 3.59
CA VAL A 637 -14.21 -40.01 4.27
C VAL A 637 -15.60 -39.76 3.65
N VAL A 638 -15.72 -39.82 2.32
CA VAL A 638 -17.01 -39.64 1.63
C VAL A 638 -17.97 -40.77 1.96
N VAL A 639 -17.50 -42.03 1.96
CA VAL A 639 -18.34 -43.18 2.32
C VAL A 639 -18.81 -43.10 3.77
N VAL A 640 -17.94 -42.75 4.70
CA VAL A 640 -18.31 -42.56 6.12
C VAL A 640 -19.35 -41.45 6.27
N ALA A 641 -19.19 -40.32 5.59
CA ALA A 641 -20.16 -39.22 5.61
C ALA A 641 -21.53 -39.65 5.05
N ILE A 642 -21.58 -40.43 3.97
CA ILE A 642 -22.82 -40.97 3.39
C ILE A 642 -23.49 -41.93 4.37
N VAL A 643 -22.73 -42.83 4.99
CA VAL A 643 -23.26 -43.78 5.98
C VAL A 643 -23.84 -43.05 7.20
N LEU A 644 -23.15 -42.01 7.70
CA LEU A 644 -23.65 -41.20 8.82
C LEU A 644 -24.91 -40.42 8.45
N LEU A 645 -25.02 -39.93 7.20
CA LEU A 645 -26.24 -39.27 6.70
C LEU A 645 -27.42 -40.21 6.58
N VAL A 646 -27.18 -41.45 6.15
CA VAL A 646 -28.23 -42.48 6.05
C VAL A 646 -28.69 -42.96 7.42
N LEU A 647 -27.76 -43.11 8.38
CA LEU A 647 -28.08 -43.46 9.76
C LEU A 647 -28.82 -42.34 10.53
N ARG A 648 -28.65 -41.10 10.16
CA ARG A 648 -29.35 -39.93 10.73
C ARG A 648 -30.77 -39.74 10.19
N ARG A 649 -31.14 -40.44 9.09
CA ARG A 649 -32.49 -40.44 8.47
C ARG A 649 -33.36 -41.66 8.85
N ARG A 650 -32.86 -42.56 9.67
CA ARG A 650 -33.62 -43.58 10.34
C ARG A 650 -33.75 -43.22 11.84
#